data_517ba907c2ab41bd87a6a7ddefd9fd50
#
_entry.id   517ba907c2ab41bd87a6a7ddefd9fd50
#
_cell.length_a   1.000
_cell.length_b   1.000
_cell.length_c   1.000
_cell.angle_alpha   90.00
_cell.angle_beta   90.00
_cell.angle_gamma   90.00
#
_symmetry.space_group_name_H-M   'P 1'
#
loop_
_entity.id
_entity.type
_entity.pdbx_description
1 polymer ?
#
loop_
_entity_poly.entity_id
_entity_poly.type
_entity_poly.pdbx_seq_one_letter_code
_entity_poly.pdbx_strand_id
1 'polypeptide(L)'
;MTTKALRLLAKILFLTMIPISASAQTRQFTLEDLNYGGNNYRNMVPKNKFTTWWGDELIHLDVEECLIVDKKSGREKTLLTLENAKAWSGLKVRSLLYAQFPYADRPLVLLSDGKERALVDWKTGKATWKGSVSGSDTEEWNKASKASAFVKDNQLYVCDGSGNTRQLTTDGSRNIVYGQSVHRNEFGIEGGLFWSPDGNRLAFYRMDQSMVTDYPLVDIDTRVAEQAPEKYPMAGMASHKVTVGVYDLATGNTVYLKAGDPTDMYFTNISWSPDSKTIYMFELNRDQNDCRLVSYDASNGEKKAELYREQDDKYVEPQHPIAFLPWDCTKFVMQSQKDGYNHLYLLDANGKEIRQITKGKWVVMDMLGFNTKEKTIVYSSNQISPIQRNTFAITVDGAKTKQLDNGKGYHYASLSGKSGYVLDRYSEPDVPRAIDIAPTTIKAKNKPLAYFRADNPWKDYAVPEYSCGSIKAADGTTDLFYRMVKPVNFDETKKYPTIIYVYGGPHAHNVDATWHYGSRGWETYMAQKGYLLFILDNRGSENRGKDFEQATFRHLGQEEMKDQMKGVEYLKSLPYVDEARIGVHGWSFGGFMTTSLMTNYPDVFKVGVAGGPVIDWKWYEVMYGERYMDTPESNPEGYAQTSLISKAKNLKGKLQIIIGLNDPVVVPQHALSFIKECILQGTQPDFFVYPGEPHNMRGHQSTHLHERISQYFDDYLK
;
A
#
# COMPACT_ATOMS: atom_id res chain seq x y z
N MET A 1 -7.68 60.75 53.69
CA MET A 1 -7.28 59.36 53.63
C MET A 1 -5.82 59.27 53.19
N THR A 2 -4.96 58.87 54.09
CA THR A 2 -3.52 59.04 53.93
C THR A 2 -2.86 57.95 53.05
N THR A 3 -1.84 58.36 52.37
CA THR A 3 -1.01 57.55 51.41
C THR A 3 -0.48 56.19 51.97
N LYS A 4 -0.65 55.96 53.27
CA LYS A 4 -0.34 54.68 53.92
C LYS A 4 -1.41 53.60 53.71
N ALA A 5 -2.69 53.97 53.57
CA ALA A 5 -3.79 53.02 53.32
C ALA A 5 -3.77 52.45 51.86
N LEU A 6 -3.38 53.31 50.90
CA LEU A 6 -3.22 52.84 49.49
C LEU A 6 -2.05 51.89 49.29
N ARG A 7 -0.97 51.99 50.05
CA ARG A 7 0.18 51.08 49.98
C ARG A 7 -0.07 49.72 50.64
N LEU A 8 -1.02 49.65 51.59
CA LEU A 8 -1.41 48.38 52.21
C LEU A 8 -2.39 47.62 51.35
N LEU A 9 -3.32 48.32 50.67
CA LEU A 9 -4.21 47.66 49.68
C LEU A 9 -3.44 47.15 48.46
N ALA A 10 -2.40 47.84 47.97
CA ALA A 10 -1.56 47.39 46.90
C ALA A 10 -0.67 46.15 47.24
N LYS A 11 -0.30 46.05 48.58
CA LYS A 11 0.44 44.82 49.02
C LYS A 11 -0.46 43.63 49.29
N ILE A 12 -1.74 43.80 49.57
CA ILE A 12 -2.71 42.74 49.80
C ILE A 12 -3.23 42.20 48.42
N LEU A 13 -3.27 43.05 47.38
CA LEU A 13 -3.64 42.58 46.03
C LEU A 13 -2.53 41.80 45.32
N PHE A 14 -1.26 41.85 45.78
CA PHE A 14 -0.14 41.11 45.19
C PHE A 14 0.12 39.75 45.85
N LEU A 15 -0.64 39.38 46.90
CA LEU A 15 -0.43 38.12 47.63
C LEU A 15 -1.51 37.05 47.35
N THR A 16 -2.39 37.25 46.38
CA THR A 16 -3.43 36.26 46.01
C THR A 16 -3.48 35.89 44.53
N MET A 17 -2.43 36.18 43.74
CA MET A 17 -2.21 35.44 42.49
C MET A 17 -1.39 34.19 42.81
N ILE A 18 -2.01 33.21 43.45
CA ILE A 18 -1.61 31.82 43.27
C ILE A 18 -1.84 31.55 41.79
N PRO A 19 -0.82 31.18 40.98
CA PRO A 19 -1.08 30.63 39.69
C PRO A 19 -1.85 29.34 39.97
N ILE A 20 -3.14 29.32 39.72
CA ILE A 20 -3.86 28.09 39.42
C ILE A 20 -3.22 27.61 38.14
N SER A 21 -2.14 26.84 38.26
CA SER A 21 -1.77 25.88 37.24
C SER A 21 -2.95 24.92 37.18
N ALA A 22 -3.93 25.25 36.35
CA ALA A 22 -4.83 24.25 35.84
C ALA A 22 -3.90 23.25 35.13
N SER A 23 -3.50 22.20 35.84
CA SER A 23 -3.04 20.98 35.15
C SER A 23 -4.26 20.56 34.34
N ALA A 24 -4.29 20.95 33.09
CA ALA A 24 -5.18 20.30 32.13
C ALA A 24 -4.90 18.81 32.31
N GLN A 25 -5.85 18.08 32.87
CA GLN A 25 -5.81 16.65 32.96
C GLN A 25 -5.81 16.18 31.48
N THR A 26 -4.63 15.96 30.91
CA THR A 26 -4.50 15.44 29.57
C THR A 26 -5.14 14.06 29.56
N ARG A 27 -6.09 13.87 28.67
CA ARG A 27 -6.77 12.57 28.48
C ARG A 27 -5.76 11.50 28.08
N GLN A 28 -6.01 10.29 28.52
CA GLN A 28 -5.27 9.12 28.03
C GLN A 28 -6.04 8.47 26.90
N PHE A 29 -5.30 7.93 25.94
CA PHE A 29 -5.88 7.16 24.84
C PHE A 29 -6.33 5.78 25.31
N THR A 30 -7.37 5.28 24.69
CA THR A 30 -7.79 3.89 24.73
C THR A 30 -7.53 3.21 23.40
N LEU A 31 -7.61 1.88 23.32
CA LEU A 31 -7.57 1.17 22.03
C LEU A 31 -8.79 1.50 21.15
N GLU A 32 -9.94 1.84 21.75
CA GLU A 32 -11.10 2.36 21.02
C GLU A 32 -10.84 3.69 20.31
N ASP A 33 -9.88 4.48 20.81
CA ASP A 33 -9.43 5.72 20.17
C ASP A 33 -8.42 5.46 19.05
N LEU A 34 -7.48 4.56 19.25
CA LEU A 34 -6.27 4.44 18.44
C LEU A 34 -6.27 3.27 17.45
N ASN A 35 -7.13 2.28 17.64
CA ASN A 35 -7.28 1.14 16.73
C ASN A 35 -8.36 1.42 15.69
N TYR A 36 -8.07 1.12 14.41
CA TYR A 36 -9.02 1.32 13.30
C TYR A 36 -10.34 0.55 13.44
N GLY A 37 -10.39 -0.50 14.28
CA GLY A 37 -11.60 -1.23 14.65
C GLY A 37 -12.32 -0.63 15.84
N GLY A 38 -11.78 0.40 16.49
CA GLY A 38 -12.33 1.03 17.67
C GLY A 38 -13.49 2.00 17.38
N ASN A 39 -14.42 2.10 18.32
CA ASN A 39 -15.65 2.89 18.17
C ASN A 39 -15.40 4.41 18.05
N ASN A 40 -14.30 4.91 18.61
CA ASN A 40 -13.96 6.33 18.59
C ASN A 40 -12.86 6.69 17.57
N TYR A 41 -12.30 5.70 16.85
CA TYR A 41 -11.16 5.89 15.94
C TYR A 41 -11.39 7.00 14.91
N ARG A 42 -12.59 7.09 14.33
CA ARG A 42 -12.92 8.10 13.31
C ARG A 42 -12.79 9.54 13.81
N ASN A 43 -12.95 9.76 15.12
CA ASN A 43 -12.77 11.07 15.74
C ASN A 43 -11.29 11.39 16.04
N MET A 44 -10.45 10.36 16.03
CA MET A 44 -9.02 10.43 16.36
C MET A 44 -8.10 10.51 15.15
N VAL A 45 -8.64 10.33 13.95
CA VAL A 45 -7.88 10.54 12.71
C VAL A 45 -8.02 11.98 12.22
N PRO A 46 -6.96 12.57 11.63
CA PRO A 46 -7.04 13.91 11.07
C PRO A 46 -8.13 13.99 10.00
N LYS A 47 -8.96 15.04 10.07
CA LYS A 47 -10.01 15.27 9.06
C LYS A 47 -9.44 15.32 7.66
N ASN A 48 -10.23 14.88 6.69
CA ASN A 48 -9.87 14.91 5.28
C ASN A 48 -10.89 15.74 4.49
N LYS A 49 -10.45 16.27 3.33
CA LYS A 49 -11.34 16.80 2.28
C LYS A 49 -11.29 15.84 1.10
N PHE A 50 -12.46 15.35 0.70
CA PHE A 50 -12.59 14.51 -0.49
C PHE A 50 -12.60 15.40 -1.73
N THR A 51 -11.78 15.12 -2.68
CA THR A 51 -11.61 15.96 -3.86
C THR A 51 -11.39 15.11 -5.10
N THR A 52 -11.77 15.66 -6.25
CA THR A 52 -11.51 15.09 -7.57
C THR A 52 -11.22 16.20 -8.57
N TRP A 53 -10.80 15.83 -9.78
CA TRP A 53 -10.53 16.76 -10.83
C TRP A 53 -11.59 16.73 -11.92
N TRP A 54 -12.00 17.92 -12.38
CA TRP A 54 -12.66 18.12 -13.66
C TRP A 54 -11.76 18.96 -14.58
N GLY A 55 -11.07 18.31 -15.50
CA GLY A 55 -9.98 18.98 -16.23
C GLY A 55 -8.93 19.54 -15.28
N ASP A 56 -8.67 20.82 -15.34
CA ASP A 56 -7.79 21.53 -14.38
C ASP A 56 -8.57 22.18 -13.22
N GLU A 57 -9.89 21.98 -13.14
CA GLU A 57 -10.69 22.51 -12.04
C GLU A 57 -10.76 21.49 -10.90
N LEU A 58 -10.41 21.91 -9.69
CA LEU A 58 -10.51 21.10 -8.50
C LEU A 58 -11.96 21.13 -7.98
N ILE A 59 -12.53 19.96 -7.72
CA ILE A 59 -13.84 19.79 -7.14
C ILE A 59 -13.69 19.18 -5.73
N HIS A 60 -14.21 19.89 -4.74
CA HIS A 60 -14.41 19.36 -3.40
C HIS A 60 -15.73 18.59 -3.38
N LEU A 61 -15.68 17.36 -2.92
CA LEU A 61 -16.83 16.47 -2.80
C LEU A 61 -17.30 16.43 -1.35
N ASP A 62 -18.56 16.74 -1.12
CA ASP A 62 -19.24 16.57 0.15
C ASP A 62 -20.47 15.65 -0.02
N VAL A 63 -21.11 15.29 1.07
CA VAL A 63 -22.33 14.46 1.05
C VAL A 63 -23.44 15.15 0.28
N GLU A 64 -23.66 16.46 0.54
CA GLU A 64 -24.78 17.24 0.04
C GLU A 64 -24.45 18.08 -1.19
N GLU A 65 -23.16 18.34 -1.46
CA GLU A 65 -22.76 19.19 -2.59
C GLU A 65 -21.39 18.88 -3.17
N CYS A 66 -21.20 19.23 -4.45
CA CYS A 66 -19.90 19.35 -5.08
C CYS A 66 -19.56 20.84 -5.22
N LEU A 67 -18.35 21.24 -4.84
CA LEU A 67 -17.92 22.62 -4.88
C LEU A 67 -16.69 22.76 -5.78
N ILE A 68 -16.71 23.76 -6.66
CA ILE A 68 -15.53 24.13 -7.44
C ILE A 68 -14.61 25.02 -6.60
N VAL A 69 -13.32 24.71 -6.59
CA VAL A 69 -12.31 25.39 -5.78
C VAL A 69 -11.51 26.38 -6.64
N ASP A 70 -11.48 27.65 -6.25
CA ASP A 70 -10.60 28.63 -6.85
C ASP A 70 -9.14 28.35 -6.48
N LYS A 71 -8.33 28.01 -7.47
CA LYS A 71 -6.92 27.58 -7.30
C LYS A 71 -5.96 28.70 -6.90
N LYS A 72 -6.42 29.95 -6.80
CA LYS A 72 -5.61 31.09 -6.33
C LYS A 72 -5.93 31.49 -4.91
N SER A 73 -7.19 31.35 -4.49
CA SER A 73 -7.66 31.80 -3.19
C SER A 73 -8.12 30.67 -2.26
N GLY A 74 -8.34 29.46 -2.80
CA GLY A 74 -8.93 28.32 -2.05
C GLY A 74 -10.42 28.49 -1.78
N ARG A 75 -11.08 29.56 -2.26
CA ARG A 75 -12.51 29.76 -2.07
C ARG A 75 -13.32 28.73 -2.85
N GLU A 76 -14.37 28.27 -2.23
CA GLU A 76 -15.29 27.24 -2.75
C GLU A 76 -16.60 27.87 -3.23
N LYS A 77 -17.14 27.36 -4.31
CA LYS A 77 -18.46 27.74 -4.85
C LYS A 77 -19.21 26.50 -5.25
N THR A 78 -20.46 26.37 -4.84
CA THR A 78 -21.34 25.25 -5.21
C THR A 78 -21.44 25.10 -6.71
N LEU A 79 -21.16 23.87 -7.20
CA LEU A 79 -21.31 23.43 -8.58
C LEU A 79 -22.58 22.63 -8.77
N LEU A 80 -22.87 21.73 -7.82
CA LEU A 80 -23.99 20.77 -7.87
C LEU A 80 -24.43 20.45 -6.44
N THR A 81 -25.73 20.44 -6.19
CA THR A 81 -26.31 19.96 -4.91
C THR A 81 -26.87 18.55 -5.06
N LEU A 82 -27.03 17.82 -3.95
CA LEU A 82 -27.65 16.50 -3.94
C LEU A 82 -29.09 16.53 -4.45
N GLU A 83 -29.83 17.62 -4.18
CA GLU A 83 -31.18 17.84 -4.70
C GLU A 83 -31.14 17.93 -6.22
N ASN A 84 -30.27 18.75 -6.80
CA ASN A 84 -30.09 18.83 -8.26
C ASN A 84 -29.68 17.48 -8.85
N ALA A 85 -28.75 16.76 -8.21
CA ALA A 85 -28.30 15.45 -8.67
C ALA A 85 -29.43 14.45 -8.77
N LYS A 86 -30.34 14.39 -7.76
CA LYS A 86 -31.55 13.56 -7.78
C LYS A 86 -32.53 13.98 -8.88
N ALA A 87 -32.83 15.28 -8.95
CA ALA A 87 -33.80 15.81 -9.91
C ALA A 87 -33.36 15.59 -11.37
N TRP A 88 -32.08 15.85 -11.67
CA TRP A 88 -31.57 15.78 -13.05
C TRP A 88 -31.21 14.38 -13.51
N SER A 89 -30.74 13.51 -12.61
CA SER A 89 -30.44 12.12 -12.93
C SER A 89 -31.68 11.22 -12.90
N GLY A 90 -32.67 11.54 -12.05
CA GLY A 90 -33.79 10.66 -11.71
C GLY A 90 -33.36 9.44 -10.89
N LEU A 91 -32.14 9.42 -10.32
CA LEU A 91 -31.61 8.35 -9.49
C LEU A 91 -31.81 8.66 -8.01
N LYS A 92 -31.77 7.62 -7.16
CA LYS A 92 -31.87 7.73 -5.70
C LYS A 92 -30.46 7.96 -5.08
N VAL A 93 -29.71 8.93 -5.62
CA VAL A 93 -28.38 9.29 -5.12
C VAL A 93 -28.47 9.67 -3.63
N ARG A 94 -27.58 9.10 -2.80
CA ARG A 94 -27.56 9.33 -1.34
C ARG A 94 -26.45 10.27 -0.90
N SER A 95 -25.41 10.40 -1.71
CA SER A 95 -24.20 11.19 -1.39
C SER A 95 -23.50 11.59 -2.68
N LEU A 96 -22.91 12.79 -2.69
CA LEU A 96 -22.06 13.26 -3.79
C LEU A 96 -20.54 12.97 -3.55
N LEU A 97 -20.18 12.32 -2.45
CA LEU A 97 -18.81 11.89 -2.19
C LEU A 97 -18.25 10.95 -3.28
N TYR A 98 -19.11 10.27 -4.01
CA TYR A 98 -18.76 9.32 -5.08
C TYR A 98 -19.04 9.86 -6.49
N ALA A 99 -19.34 11.17 -6.61
CA ALA A 99 -19.51 11.80 -7.91
C ALA A 99 -18.21 11.80 -8.70
N GLN A 100 -18.26 11.43 -9.98
CA GLN A 100 -17.10 11.35 -10.86
C GLN A 100 -17.22 12.33 -12.02
N PHE A 101 -16.11 12.88 -12.48
CA PHE A 101 -16.02 13.84 -13.59
C PHE A 101 -15.16 13.26 -14.71
N PRO A 102 -15.67 12.27 -15.47
CA PRO A 102 -14.85 11.44 -16.36
C PRO A 102 -14.32 12.19 -17.61
N TYR A 103 -14.92 13.34 -17.95
CA TYR A 103 -14.53 14.11 -19.14
C TYR A 103 -13.93 15.46 -18.75
N ALA A 104 -12.67 15.67 -19.08
CA ALA A 104 -11.91 16.86 -18.70
C ALA A 104 -12.38 18.17 -19.35
N ASP A 105 -13.18 18.10 -20.44
CA ASP A 105 -13.61 19.20 -21.29
C ASP A 105 -15.13 19.35 -21.40
N ARG A 106 -15.89 18.46 -20.79
CA ARG A 106 -17.37 18.46 -20.83
C ARG A 106 -17.95 18.65 -19.44
N PRO A 107 -19.05 19.40 -19.31
CA PRO A 107 -19.72 19.60 -18.03
C PRO A 107 -20.59 18.40 -17.64
N LEU A 108 -19.98 17.21 -17.59
CA LEU A 108 -20.67 15.96 -17.30
C LEU A 108 -20.17 15.35 -15.99
N VAL A 109 -21.12 15.10 -15.08
CA VAL A 109 -20.90 14.33 -13.85
C VAL A 109 -21.53 12.94 -13.98
N LEU A 110 -20.81 11.92 -13.61
CA LEU A 110 -21.31 10.56 -13.47
C LEU A 110 -21.81 10.36 -12.03
N LEU A 111 -23.10 10.09 -11.89
CA LEU A 111 -23.79 9.82 -10.64
C LEU A 111 -24.26 8.38 -10.60
N SER A 112 -24.32 7.78 -9.41
CA SER A 112 -24.83 6.42 -9.22
C SER A 112 -25.64 6.31 -7.94
N ASP A 113 -26.63 5.41 -7.93
CA ASP A 113 -27.35 5.02 -6.72
C ASP A 113 -27.04 3.55 -6.28
N GLY A 114 -26.05 2.93 -6.94
CA GLY A 114 -25.62 1.56 -6.69
C GLY A 114 -26.36 0.51 -7.54
N LYS A 115 -27.41 0.91 -8.28
CA LYS A 115 -28.14 0.06 -9.23
C LYS A 115 -28.07 0.59 -10.65
N GLU A 116 -28.13 1.89 -10.75
CA GLU A 116 -28.06 2.62 -12.01
C GLU A 116 -27.02 3.73 -11.90
N ARG A 117 -26.54 4.17 -13.05
CA ARG A 117 -25.66 5.33 -13.19
C ARG A 117 -26.15 6.24 -14.29
N ALA A 118 -25.91 7.54 -14.17
CA ALA A 118 -26.29 8.53 -15.16
C ALA A 118 -25.19 9.56 -15.37
N LEU A 119 -24.94 9.92 -16.63
CA LEU A 119 -24.18 11.11 -16.99
C LEU A 119 -25.14 12.29 -17.05
N VAL A 120 -24.87 13.29 -16.23
CA VAL A 120 -25.68 14.50 -16.09
C VAL A 120 -24.89 15.70 -16.53
N ASP A 121 -25.40 16.48 -17.46
CA ASP A 121 -24.89 17.81 -17.81
C ASP A 121 -25.41 18.82 -16.77
N TRP A 122 -24.52 19.29 -15.90
CA TRP A 122 -24.92 20.22 -14.81
C TRP A 122 -25.18 21.64 -15.29
N LYS A 123 -24.83 22.01 -16.53
CA LYS A 123 -25.17 23.32 -17.11
C LYS A 123 -26.62 23.34 -17.62
N THR A 124 -27.07 22.23 -18.16
CA THR A 124 -28.44 22.11 -18.69
C THR A 124 -29.44 21.47 -17.74
N GLY A 125 -28.93 20.82 -16.67
CA GLY A 125 -29.76 20.07 -15.72
C GLY A 125 -30.40 18.82 -16.32
N LYS A 126 -29.75 18.14 -17.27
CA LYS A 126 -30.30 16.99 -17.98
C LYS A 126 -29.37 15.80 -17.96
N ALA A 127 -29.94 14.61 -17.74
CA ALA A 127 -29.23 13.36 -17.99
C ALA A 127 -29.05 13.17 -19.50
N THR A 128 -27.80 12.93 -19.90
CA THR A 128 -27.41 12.69 -21.30
C THR A 128 -27.23 11.22 -21.61
N TRP A 129 -27.11 10.38 -20.60
CA TRP A 129 -27.01 8.92 -20.70
C TRP A 129 -27.35 8.28 -19.36
N LYS A 130 -27.92 7.07 -19.41
CA LYS A 130 -28.17 6.21 -18.26
C LYS A 130 -27.74 4.78 -18.57
N GLY A 131 -27.27 4.05 -17.56
CA GLY A 131 -26.91 2.65 -17.65
C GLY A 131 -27.03 1.95 -16.30
N SER A 132 -27.09 0.63 -16.32
CA SER A 132 -27.12 -0.19 -15.11
C SER A 132 -25.73 -0.33 -14.48
N VAL A 133 -25.71 -0.66 -13.18
CA VAL A 133 -24.54 -1.13 -12.44
C VAL A 133 -24.70 -2.63 -12.25
N SER A 134 -23.69 -3.42 -12.55
CA SER A 134 -23.78 -4.88 -12.50
C SER A 134 -23.93 -5.43 -11.06
N GLY A 135 -23.45 -4.67 -10.07
CA GLY A 135 -23.34 -5.12 -8.68
C GLY A 135 -22.19 -6.10 -8.46
N SER A 136 -21.31 -6.26 -9.44
CA SER A 136 -20.07 -7.04 -9.32
C SER A 136 -18.95 -6.22 -8.71
N ASP A 137 -18.12 -6.84 -7.87
CA ASP A 137 -16.94 -6.22 -7.29
C ASP A 137 -15.83 -5.95 -8.32
N THR A 138 -15.90 -6.60 -9.51
CA THR A 138 -14.91 -6.51 -10.59
C THR A 138 -15.43 -5.73 -11.80
N GLU A 139 -16.31 -4.76 -11.63
CA GLU A 139 -16.86 -3.99 -12.75
C GLU A 139 -15.93 -2.85 -13.18
N GLU A 140 -15.56 -2.82 -14.48
CA GLU A 140 -14.81 -1.75 -15.13
C GLU A 140 -15.67 -1.03 -16.19
N TRP A 141 -15.95 0.25 -15.96
CA TRP A 141 -16.69 1.10 -16.89
C TRP A 141 -15.77 1.93 -17.78
N ASN A 142 -16.03 1.93 -19.08
CA ASN A 142 -15.27 2.74 -20.06
C ASN A 142 -16.03 4.01 -20.44
N LYS A 143 -15.41 5.17 -20.29
CA LYS A 143 -16.00 6.48 -20.59
C LYS A 143 -16.21 6.74 -22.09
N ALA A 144 -15.41 6.14 -22.98
CA ALA A 144 -15.49 6.39 -24.42
C ALA A 144 -16.72 5.67 -25.02
N SER A 145 -16.83 4.37 -24.82
CA SER A 145 -17.95 3.55 -25.29
C SER A 145 -19.16 3.55 -24.35
N LYS A 146 -18.97 3.95 -23.07
CA LYS A 146 -19.95 3.80 -21.97
C LYS A 146 -20.30 2.34 -21.68
N ALA A 147 -19.52 1.41 -22.17
CA ALA A 147 -19.65 0.00 -21.88
C ALA A 147 -19.06 -0.34 -20.51
N SER A 148 -19.55 -1.41 -19.90
CA SER A 148 -19.02 -2.01 -18.67
C SER A 148 -18.62 -3.45 -18.93
N ALA A 149 -17.46 -3.86 -18.41
CA ALA A 149 -17.08 -5.26 -18.29
C ALA A 149 -17.15 -5.68 -16.82
N PHE A 150 -17.64 -6.87 -16.53
CA PHE A 150 -17.81 -7.36 -15.17
C PHE A 150 -17.83 -8.88 -15.10
N VAL A 151 -17.55 -9.41 -13.90
CA VAL A 151 -17.61 -10.84 -13.61
C VAL A 151 -18.83 -11.13 -12.73
N LYS A 152 -19.61 -12.11 -13.11
CA LYS A 152 -20.75 -12.60 -12.34
C LYS A 152 -20.84 -14.13 -12.47
N ASP A 153 -21.02 -14.82 -11.35
CA ASP A 153 -21.09 -16.29 -11.30
C ASP A 153 -19.91 -16.97 -12.03
N ASN A 154 -18.70 -16.43 -11.81
CA ASN A 154 -17.43 -16.79 -12.46
C ASN A 154 -17.36 -16.56 -13.98
N GLN A 155 -18.39 -15.97 -14.60
CA GLN A 155 -18.42 -15.67 -16.03
C GLN A 155 -18.15 -14.20 -16.31
N LEU A 156 -17.46 -13.93 -17.41
CA LEU A 156 -17.21 -12.58 -17.90
C LEU A 156 -18.36 -12.09 -18.75
N TYR A 157 -18.80 -10.86 -18.50
CA TYR A 157 -19.87 -10.17 -19.22
C TYR A 157 -19.40 -8.80 -19.71
N VAL A 158 -20.02 -8.34 -20.79
CA VAL A 158 -19.95 -6.94 -21.22
C VAL A 158 -21.39 -6.42 -21.40
N CYS A 159 -21.65 -5.25 -20.81
CA CYS A 159 -22.85 -4.45 -21.07
C CYS A 159 -22.43 -3.26 -21.93
N ASP A 160 -23.00 -3.13 -23.14
CA ASP A 160 -22.69 -2.01 -24.04
C ASP A 160 -23.31 -0.68 -23.57
N GLY A 161 -22.92 0.43 -24.20
CA GLY A 161 -23.41 1.76 -23.85
C GLY A 161 -24.94 1.96 -24.07
N SER A 162 -25.62 1.02 -24.72
CA SER A 162 -27.06 0.99 -24.92
C SER A 162 -27.81 0.10 -23.92
N GLY A 163 -27.08 -0.59 -23.05
CA GLY A 163 -27.62 -1.45 -21.99
C GLY A 163 -27.81 -2.92 -22.39
N ASN A 164 -27.33 -3.33 -23.58
CA ASN A 164 -27.37 -4.74 -23.97
C ASN A 164 -26.22 -5.50 -23.31
N THR A 165 -26.58 -6.51 -22.53
CA THR A 165 -25.58 -7.35 -21.83
C THR A 165 -25.33 -8.63 -22.60
N ARG A 166 -24.05 -8.98 -22.77
CA ARG A 166 -23.58 -10.20 -23.42
C ARG A 166 -22.66 -10.97 -22.47
N GLN A 167 -22.92 -12.26 -22.32
CA GLN A 167 -22.02 -13.19 -21.68
C GLN A 167 -20.89 -13.58 -22.65
N LEU A 168 -19.64 -13.45 -22.23
CA LEU A 168 -18.47 -13.74 -23.07
C LEU A 168 -17.91 -15.14 -22.84
N THR A 169 -18.11 -15.71 -21.66
CA THR A 169 -17.54 -17.00 -21.26
C THR A 169 -18.60 -17.92 -20.68
N THR A 170 -18.38 -19.22 -20.74
CA THR A 170 -19.32 -20.24 -20.25
C THR A 170 -18.65 -21.34 -19.43
N ASP A 171 -17.32 -21.34 -19.37
CA ASP A 171 -16.49 -22.34 -18.66
C ASP A 171 -15.90 -21.79 -17.36
N GLY A 172 -16.25 -20.56 -16.97
CA GLY A 172 -15.84 -19.95 -15.73
C GLY A 172 -16.26 -20.78 -14.51
N SER A 173 -15.36 -20.95 -13.57
CA SER A 173 -15.54 -21.77 -12.38
C SER A 173 -14.51 -21.36 -11.32
N ARG A 174 -14.51 -22.05 -10.17
CA ARG A 174 -13.44 -21.90 -9.20
C ARG A 174 -12.04 -22.20 -9.78
N ASN A 175 -11.97 -23.09 -10.80
CA ASN A 175 -10.72 -23.46 -11.44
C ASN A 175 -10.34 -22.58 -12.64
N ILE A 176 -11.32 -22.01 -13.31
CA ILE A 176 -11.13 -21.13 -14.47
C ILE A 176 -11.68 -19.76 -14.14
N VAL A 177 -10.77 -18.82 -13.91
CA VAL A 177 -11.09 -17.47 -13.43
C VAL A 177 -10.90 -16.45 -14.54
N TYR A 178 -11.87 -15.55 -14.71
CA TYR A 178 -11.86 -14.50 -15.73
C TYR A 178 -11.88 -13.12 -15.09
N GLY A 179 -11.19 -12.16 -15.72
CA GLY A 179 -11.31 -10.73 -15.45
C GLY A 179 -10.96 -10.28 -14.04
N GLN A 180 -10.33 -11.15 -13.25
CA GLN A 180 -9.84 -10.84 -11.92
C GLN A 180 -8.31 -10.68 -11.92
N SER A 181 -7.78 -10.14 -10.83
CA SER A 181 -6.33 -10.11 -10.61
C SER A 181 -5.75 -11.53 -10.61
N VAL A 182 -4.54 -11.66 -11.12
CA VAL A 182 -3.82 -12.93 -11.22
C VAL A 182 -2.50 -12.85 -10.44
N HIS A 183 -1.75 -13.94 -10.42
CA HIS A 183 -0.44 -14.02 -9.77
C HIS A 183 -0.45 -13.50 -8.32
N ARG A 184 -1.58 -13.72 -7.60
CA ARG A 184 -1.80 -13.32 -6.20
C ARG A 184 -1.54 -11.83 -5.93
N ASN A 185 -1.85 -10.97 -6.91
CA ASN A 185 -1.65 -9.51 -6.89
C ASN A 185 -0.17 -9.07 -6.85
N GLU A 186 0.76 -9.96 -7.20
CA GLU A 186 2.16 -9.59 -7.34
C GLU A 186 2.40 -8.76 -8.61
N PHE A 187 3.58 -8.19 -8.78
CA PHE A 187 4.02 -7.41 -9.95
C PHE A 187 3.18 -6.16 -10.25
N GLY A 188 2.57 -5.55 -9.23
CA GLY A 188 1.70 -4.38 -9.41
C GLY A 188 0.36 -4.68 -10.09
N ILE A 189 -0.08 -5.94 -10.09
CA ILE A 189 -1.36 -6.34 -10.67
C ILE A 189 -2.49 -6.07 -9.66
N GLU A 190 -3.41 -5.14 -10.01
CA GLU A 190 -4.55 -4.77 -9.16
C GLU A 190 -5.90 -5.23 -9.72
N GLY A 191 -5.97 -5.63 -11.01
CA GLY A 191 -7.21 -6.05 -11.66
C GLY A 191 -6.96 -6.93 -12.88
N GLY A 192 -8.03 -7.33 -13.54
CA GLY A 192 -7.97 -8.24 -14.68
C GLY A 192 -8.75 -7.80 -15.92
N LEU A 193 -9.23 -6.54 -15.97
CA LEU A 193 -10.03 -5.99 -17.07
C LEU A 193 -9.37 -4.69 -17.58
N PHE A 194 -9.05 -4.62 -18.87
CA PHE A 194 -8.25 -3.54 -19.46
C PHE A 194 -8.90 -3.05 -20.75
N TRP A 195 -9.68 -1.98 -20.67
CA TRP A 195 -10.31 -1.37 -21.84
C TRP A 195 -9.27 -0.68 -22.75
N SER A 196 -9.43 -0.83 -24.04
CA SER A 196 -8.69 -0.03 -25.02
C SER A 196 -9.03 1.47 -24.89
N PRO A 197 -8.13 2.39 -25.27
CA PRO A 197 -8.37 3.84 -25.18
C PRO A 197 -9.65 4.32 -25.90
N ASP A 198 -9.99 3.69 -27.03
CA ASP A 198 -11.22 3.97 -27.78
C ASP A 198 -12.48 3.29 -27.23
N GLY A 199 -12.31 2.37 -26.25
CA GLY A 199 -13.38 1.63 -25.63
C GLY A 199 -14.04 0.54 -26.50
N ASN A 200 -13.44 0.20 -27.65
CA ASN A 200 -14.00 -0.78 -28.56
C ASN A 200 -13.52 -2.21 -28.31
N ARG A 201 -12.43 -2.35 -27.51
CA ARG A 201 -11.86 -3.66 -27.14
C ARG A 201 -11.61 -3.75 -25.66
N LEU A 202 -11.73 -4.97 -25.14
CA LEU A 202 -11.46 -5.32 -23.76
C LEU A 202 -10.40 -6.41 -23.74
N ALA A 203 -9.21 -6.11 -23.19
CA ALA A 203 -8.28 -7.14 -22.80
C ALA A 203 -8.63 -7.64 -21.38
N PHE A 204 -8.45 -8.93 -21.12
CA PHE A 204 -8.77 -9.53 -19.83
C PHE A 204 -7.87 -10.72 -19.52
N TYR A 205 -7.63 -10.96 -18.25
CA TYR A 205 -6.98 -12.18 -17.79
C TYR A 205 -7.94 -13.36 -17.77
N ARG A 206 -7.43 -14.52 -18.18
CA ARG A 206 -7.97 -15.86 -17.93
C ARG A 206 -6.93 -16.66 -17.17
N MET A 207 -7.28 -17.12 -16.00
CA MET A 207 -6.39 -17.93 -15.14
C MET A 207 -6.97 -19.34 -15.02
N ASP A 208 -6.19 -20.35 -15.42
CA ASP A 208 -6.45 -21.75 -15.11
C ASP A 208 -5.64 -22.15 -13.89
N GLN A 209 -6.33 -22.46 -12.80
CA GLN A 209 -5.74 -22.92 -11.55
C GLN A 209 -6.20 -24.35 -11.18
N SER A 210 -6.62 -25.14 -12.19
CA SER A 210 -7.07 -26.52 -11.98
C SER A 210 -5.97 -27.42 -11.40
N MET A 211 -4.70 -27.15 -11.75
CA MET A 211 -3.53 -27.88 -11.27
C MET A 211 -3.03 -27.38 -9.91
N VAL A 212 -3.52 -26.25 -9.41
CA VAL A 212 -3.08 -25.70 -8.12
C VAL A 212 -3.69 -26.49 -6.97
N THR A 213 -2.88 -26.83 -5.99
CA THR A 213 -3.30 -27.55 -4.79
C THR A 213 -4.36 -26.79 -4.00
N ASP A 214 -5.35 -27.51 -3.54
CA ASP A 214 -6.36 -27.02 -2.59
C ASP A 214 -5.82 -27.15 -1.16
N TYR A 215 -5.58 -26.00 -0.50
CA TYR A 215 -5.27 -25.97 0.91
C TYR A 215 -6.57 -26.04 1.74
N PRO A 216 -6.70 -26.96 2.70
CA PRO A 216 -7.95 -27.20 3.42
C PRO A 216 -8.16 -26.15 4.54
N LEU A 217 -8.81 -25.04 4.24
CA LEU A 217 -9.41 -24.17 5.26
C LEU A 217 -10.78 -24.72 5.66
N VAL A 218 -11.27 -24.34 6.84
CA VAL A 218 -12.49 -24.87 7.42
C VAL A 218 -13.45 -23.74 7.77
N ASP A 219 -14.65 -23.79 7.23
CA ASP A 219 -15.77 -22.95 7.64
C ASP A 219 -16.46 -23.59 8.84
N ILE A 220 -16.46 -22.87 9.97
CA ILE A 220 -17.07 -23.31 11.23
C ILE A 220 -18.45 -22.69 11.51
N ASP A 221 -18.93 -21.80 10.64
CA ASP A 221 -20.21 -21.11 10.82
C ASP A 221 -21.40 -21.95 10.33
N THR A 222 -21.13 -23.08 9.67
CA THR A 222 -22.11 -24.07 9.28
C THR A 222 -22.44 -25.02 10.42
N ARG A 223 -23.63 -25.68 10.38
CA ARG A 223 -24.03 -26.64 11.46
C ARG A 223 -23.03 -27.77 11.65
N VAL A 224 -22.49 -28.29 10.56
CA VAL A 224 -21.34 -29.22 10.55
C VAL A 224 -20.25 -28.50 9.81
N ALA A 225 -19.09 -28.30 10.43
CA ALA A 225 -17.98 -27.61 9.81
C ALA A 225 -17.66 -28.19 8.41
N GLU A 226 -17.49 -27.33 7.45
CA GLU A 226 -17.27 -27.69 6.05
C GLU A 226 -15.89 -27.25 5.57
N GLN A 227 -15.37 -27.93 4.55
CA GLN A 227 -14.13 -27.49 3.92
C GLN A 227 -14.40 -26.25 3.05
N ALA A 228 -13.62 -25.20 3.23
CA ALA A 228 -13.58 -23.99 2.40
C ALA A 228 -12.17 -23.84 1.81
N PRO A 229 -11.76 -24.73 0.88
CA PRO A 229 -10.37 -24.82 0.45
C PRO A 229 -9.93 -23.58 -0.34
N GLU A 230 -8.69 -23.15 -0.12
CA GLU A 230 -8.00 -22.09 -0.86
C GLU A 230 -7.08 -22.69 -1.91
N LYS A 231 -7.08 -22.14 -3.13
CA LYS A 231 -6.08 -22.46 -4.16
C LYS A 231 -4.73 -21.87 -3.74
N TYR A 232 -3.81 -22.71 -3.33
CA TYR A 232 -2.55 -22.27 -2.74
C TYR A 232 -1.35 -22.99 -3.38
N PRO A 233 -0.65 -22.36 -4.35
CA PRO A 233 0.55 -22.93 -4.95
C PRO A 233 1.74 -22.67 -4.02
N MET A 234 2.18 -23.67 -3.26
CA MET A 234 3.38 -23.55 -2.42
C MET A 234 4.66 -23.58 -3.26
N ALA A 235 5.73 -22.98 -2.76
CA ALA A 235 7.04 -22.95 -3.40
C ALA A 235 7.47 -24.35 -3.88
N GLY A 236 7.94 -24.47 -5.12
CA GLY A 236 8.29 -25.73 -5.78
C GLY A 236 7.12 -26.54 -6.36
N MET A 237 5.86 -26.14 -6.07
CA MET A 237 4.67 -26.84 -6.56
C MET A 237 4.15 -26.28 -7.88
N ALA A 238 3.19 -26.97 -8.50
CA ALA A 238 2.52 -26.49 -9.70
C ALA A 238 1.79 -25.16 -9.44
N SER A 239 2.03 -24.19 -10.31
CA SER A 239 1.38 -22.87 -10.29
C SER A 239 0.28 -22.79 -11.34
N HIS A 240 -0.56 -21.77 -11.24
CA HIS A 240 -1.60 -21.50 -12.24
C HIS A 240 -1.02 -21.02 -13.57
N LYS A 241 -1.83 -21.13 -14.62
CA LYS A 241 -1.52 -20.71 -15.98
C LYS A 241 -2.41 -19.55 -16.38
N VAL A 242 -1.80 -18.45 -16.82
CA VAL A 242 -2.53 -17.24 -17.22
C VAL A 242 -2.44 -17.06 -18.72
N THR A 243 -3.54 -16.67 -19.35
CA THR A 243 -3.60 -16.20 -20.73
C THR A 243 -4.34 -14.88 -20.80
N VAL A 244 -4.08 -14.10 -21.86
CA VAL A 244 -4.74 -12.79 -22.07
C VAL A 244 -5.68 -12.90 -23.27
N GLY A 245 -6.96 -12.70 -23.03
CA GLY A 245 -7.99 -12.61 -24.06
C GLY A 245 -8.25 -11.16 -24.47
N VAL A 246 -8.67 -10.94 -25.71
CA VAL A 246 -9.09 -9.65 -26.25
C VAL A 246 -10.45 -9.81 -26.91
N TYR A 247 -11.44 -9.18 -26.35
CA TYR A 247 -12.82 -9.13 -26.88
C TYR A 247 -13.02 -7.86 -27.70
N ASP A 248 -13.59 -7.98 -28.89
CA ASP A 248 -13.94 -6.87 -29.77
C ASP A 248 -15.46 -6.65 -29.73
N LEU A 249 -15.91 -5.45 -29.32
CA LEU A 249 -17.33 -5.11 -29.14
C LEU A 249 -18.09 -5.13 -30.46
N ALA A 250 -17.46 -4.72 -31.56
CA ALA A 250 -18.13 -4.57 -32.84
C ALA A 250 -18.40 -5.93 -33.50
N THR A 251 -17.41 -6.85 -33.43
CA THR A 251 -17.54 -8.16 -34.05
C THR A 251 -18.12 -9.21 -33.12
N GLY A 252 -17.97 -8.98 -31.79
CA GLY A 252 -18.35 -9.95 -30.77
C GLY A 252 -17.41 -11.16 -30.67
N ASN A 253 -16.22 -11.07 -31.24
CA ASN A 253 -15.22 -12.12 -31.23
C ASN A 253 -14.19 -11.92 -30.11
N THR A 254 -13.68 -13.02 -29.58
CA THR A 254 -12.56 -13.05 -28.65
C THR A 254 -11.37 -13.72 -29.32
N VAL A 255 -10.18 -13.12 -29.24
CA VAL A 255 -8.90 -13.72 -29.60
C VAL A 255 -8.01 -13.80 -28.36
N TYR A 256 -7.12 -14.78 -28.31
CA TYR A 256 -6.14 -14.88 -27.23
C TYR A 256 -4.75 -14.49 -27.77
N LEU A 257 -3.95 -13.79 -26.95
CA LEU A 257 -2.57 -13.47 -27.28
C LEU A 257 -1.75 -14.75 -27.38
N LYS A 258 -0.96 -14.88 -28.45
CA LYS A 258 -0.14 -16.04 -28.73
C LYS A 258 1.23 -15.91 -28.06
N ALA A 259 1.22 -15.88 -26.74
CA ALA A 259 2.41 -15.71 -25.90
C ALA A 259 3.20 -17.02 -25.68
N GLY A 260 2.73 -18.14 -26.24
CA GLY A 260 3.34 -19.46 -26.05
C GLY A 260 2.75 -20.24 -24.89
N ASP A 261 3.52 -21.18 -24.34
CA ASP A 261 3.09 -21.96 -23.17
C ASP A 261 3.10 -21.08 -21.91
N PRO A 262 1.95 -20.92 -21.23
CA PRO A 262 1.87 -20.13 -20.01
C PRO A 262 2.38 -20.86 -18.75
N THR A 263 2.86 -22.09 -18.89
CA THR A 263 3.46 -22.85 -17.79
C THR A 263 4.73 -22.16 -17.32
N ASP A 264 4.81 -21.90 -16.01
CA ASP A 264 5.97 -21.25 -15.38
C ASP A 264 6.30 -19.86 -15.98
N MET A 265 5.25 -19.11 -16.34
CA MET A 265 5.33 -17.74 -16.86
C MET A 265 4.37 -16.82 -16.10
N TYR A 266 4.77 -15.56 -15.93
CA TYR A 266 3.95 -14.49 -15.41
C TYR A 266 3.74 -13.42 -16.49
N PHE A 267 2.47 -13.09 -16.77
CA PHE A 267 2.05 -12.07 -17.72
C PHE A 267 1.48 -10.88 -16.98
N THR A 268 2.18 -9.76 -17.04
CA THR A 268 1.95 -8.64 -16.14
C THR A 268 1.94 -7.29 -16.85
N ASN A 269 1.40 -6.27 -16.19
CA ASN A 269 1.49 -4.87 -16.58
C ASN A 269 1.00 -4.59 -18.01
N ILE A 270 -0.21 -5.03 -18.31
CA ILE A 270 -0.85 -4.85 -19.63
C ILE A 270 -1.06 -3.36 -19.91
N SER A 271 -0.66 -2.92 -21.10
CA SER A 271 -0.92 -1.59 -21.62
C SER A 271 -1.34 -1.62 -23.08
N TRP A 272 -2.14 -0.64 -23.47
CA TRP A 272 -2.60 -0.45 -24.84
C TRP A 272 -1.79 0.62 -25.57
N SER A 273 -1.58 0.42 -26.89
CA SER A 273 -1.17 1.53 -27.74
C SER A 273 -2.26 2.62 -27.78
N PRO A 274 -1.89 3.89 -27.98
CA PRO A 274 -2.86 4.98 -28.08
C PRO A 274 -3.90 4.82 -29.20
N ASP A 275 -3.57 4.08 -30.27
CA ASP A 275 -4.47 3.78 -31.39
C ASP A 275 -5.32 2.51 -31.17
N SER A 276 -5.27 1.90 -29.99
CA SER A 276 -6.04 0.71 -29.60
C SER A 276 -5.79 -0.56 -30.43
N LYS A 277 -4.63 -0.65 -31.14
CA LYS A 277 -4.34 -1.77 -32.04
C LYS A 277 -3.32 -2.76 -31.50
N THR A 278 -2.52 -2.35 -30.53
CA THR A 278 -1.42 -3.15 -29.99
C THR A 278 -1.53 -3.24 -28.47
N ILE A 279 -1.30 -4.43 -27.94
CA ILE A 279 -1.16 -4.68 -26.51
C ILE A 279 0.32 -4.90 -26.21
N TYR A 280 0.77 -4.33 -25.11
CA TYR A 280 2.09 -4.52 -24.54
C TYR A 280 1.94 -5.17 -23.17
N MET A 281 2.79 -6.14 -22.87
CA MET A 281 2.85 -6.74 -21.54
C MET A 281 4.27 -7.18 -21.20
N PHE A 282 4.57 -7.27 -19.92
CA PHE A 282 5.79 -7.92 -19.48
C PHE A 282 5.55 -9.42 -19.35
N GLU A 283 6.48 -10.19 -19.91
CA GLU A 283 6.59 -11.65 -19.79
C GLU A 283 7.76 -11.94 -18.85
N LEU A 284 7.49 -12.54 -17.70
CA LEU A 284 8.49 -12.88 -16.70
C LEU A 284 8.51 -14.39 -16.49
N ASN A 285 9.70 -15.00 -16.49
CA ASN A 285 9.85 -16.42 -16.19
C ASN A 285 9.58 -16.73 -14.72
N ARG A 286 9.37 -18.00 -14.37
CA ARG A 286 9.09 -18.43 -12.98
C ARG A 286 10.22 -18.09 -12.02
N ASP A 287 11.49 -18.21 -12.44
CA ASP A 287 12.65 -17.81 -11.63
C ASP A 287 12.73 -16.29 -11.42
N GLN A 288 11.84 -15.53 -12.07
CA GLN A 288 11.68 -14.08 -11.97
C GLN A 288 12.98 -13.29 -12.26
N ASN A 289 13.85 -13.82 -13.08
CA ASN A 289 15.16 -13.25 -13.40
C ASN A 289 15.35 -12.92 -14.90
N ASP A 290 14.36 -13.20 -15.74
CA ASP A 290 14.33 -12.87 -17.18
C ASP A 290 12.97 -12.24 -17.52
N CYS A 291 12.95 -10.92 -17.63
CA CYS A 291 11.77 -10.11 -17.89
C CYS A 291 11.84 -9.52 -19.30
N ARG A 292 10.76 -9.66 -20.09
CA ARG A 292 10.67 -9.18 -21.46
C ARG A 292 9.45 -8.31 -21.67
N LEU A 293 9.61 -7.16 -22.33
CA LEU A 293 8.49 -6.37 -22.83
C LEU A 293 8.16 -6.83 -24.24
N VAL A 294 6.94 -7.31 -24.45
CA VAL A 294 6.49 -7.86 -25.71
C VAL A 294 5.23 -7.15 -26.19
N SER A 295 5.13 -6.99 -27.52
CA SER A 295 3.97 -6.38 -28.17
C SER A 295 3.18 -7.41 -28.99
N TYR A 296 1.84 -7.26 -29.00
CA TYR A 296 0.89 -8.15 -29.66
C TYR A 296 -0.12 -7.38 -30.50
N ASP A 297 -0.52 -7.93 -31.63
CA ASP A 297 -1.64 -7.41 -32.43
C ASP A 297 -2.96 -7.74 -31.73
N ALA A 298 -3.73 -6.71 -31.37
CA ALA A 298 -4.98 -6.87 -30.63
C ALA A 298 -6.13 -7.48 -31.45
N SER A 299 -5.99 -7.58 -32.79
CA SER A 299 -7.03 -8.10 -33.66
C SER A 299 -6.95 -9.62 -33.89
N ASN A 300 -5.76 -10.21 -33.79
CA ASN A 300 -5.50 -11.62 -34.08
C ASN A 300 -4.61 -12.33 -33.04
N GLY A 301 -4.12 -11.59 -32.04
CA GLY A 301 -3.29 -12.09 -30.95
C GLY A 301 -1.85 -12.42 -31.33
N GLU A 302 -1.41 -12.14 -32.57
CA GLU A 302 -0.05 -12.48 -33.03
C GLU A 302 1.00 -11.62 -32.31
N LYS A 303 2.11 -12.27 -31.91
CA LYS A 303 3.29 -11.61 -31.38
C LYS A 303 3.92 -10.75 -32.46
N LYS A 304 4.12 -9.46 -32.19
CA LYS A 304 4.71 -8.49 -33.13
C LYS A 304 6.22 -8.37 -32.93
N ALA A 305 6.65 -8.09 -31.71
CA ALA A 305 8.05 -7.90 -31.37
C ALA A 305 8.32 -8.08 -29.89
N GLU A 306 9.53 -8.52 -29.55
CA GLU A 306 10.15 -8.33 -28.24
C GLU A 306 10.89 -6.99 -28.28
N LEU A 307 10.52 -6.07 -27.37
CA LEU A 307 10.98 -4.69 -27.40
C LEU A 307 12.09 -4.41 -26.38
N TYR A 308 12.11 -5.15 -25.29
CA TYR A 308 13.06 -4.96 -24.21
C TYR A 308 13.24 -6.27 -23.45
N ARG A 309 14.43 -6.48 -22.91
CA ARG A 309 14.74 -7.60 -22.04
C ARG A 309 15.62 -7.12 -20.88
N GLU A 310 15.26 -7.51 -19.67
CA GLU A 310 16.04 -7.30 -18.47
C GLU A 310 16.31 -8.63 -17.78
N GLN A 311 17.56 -8.88 -17.45
CA GLN A 311 17.99 -10.07 -16.74
C GLN A 311 18.76 -9.65 -15.50
N ASP A 312 18.65 -10.43 -14.44
CA ASP A 312 19.36 -10.22 -13.17
C ASP A 312 19.77 -11.57 -12.59
N ASP A 313 20.90 -11.63 -11.90
CA ASP A 313 21.37 -12.87 -11.26
C ASP A 313 20.49 -13.26 -10.03
N LYS A 314 19.65 -12.32 -9.55
CA LYS A 314 18.72 -12.53 -8.44
C LYS A 314 17.28 -12.49 -8.96
N TYR A 315 16.70 -11.29 -9.07
CA TYR A 315 15.35 -11.14 -9.62
C TYR A 315 15.12 -9.77 -10.25
N VAL A 316 14.18 -9.72 -11.20
CA VAL A 316 13.61 -8.53 -11.82
C VAL A 316 12.15 -8.44 -11.40
N GLU A 317 11.70 -7.26 -11.01
CA GLU A 317 10.35 -7.04 -10.52
C GLU A 317 9.65 -5.94 -11.34
N PRO A 318 8.92 -6.29 -12.42
CA PRO A 318 8.13 -5.33 -13.18
C PRO A 318 6.90 -4.92 -12.39
N GLN A 319 6.84 -3.64 -11.95
CA GLN A 319 5.77 -3.12 -11.10
C GLN A 319 4.80 -2.20 -11.84
N HIS A 320 5.17 -1.69 -13.02
CA HIS A 320 4.42 -0.65 -13.70
C HIS A 320 4.31 -0.90 -15.21
N PRO A 321 3.12 -0.65 -15.80
CA PRO A 321 2.97 -0.69 -17.25
C PRO A 321 3.75 0.45 -17.94
N ILE A 322 4.05 0.29 -19.22
CA ILE A 322 4.62 1.37 -20.04
C ILE A 322 3.60 2.49 -20.26
N ALA A 323 4.09 3.72 -20.44
CA ALA A 323 3.25 4.89 -20.67
C ALA A 323 3.68 5.66 -21.93
N PHE A 324 2.83 5.70 -22.95
CA PHE A 324 3.09 6.44 -24.18
C PHE A 324 3.09 7.94 -23.96
N LEU A 325 3.99 8.67 -24.65
CA LEU A 325 3.99 10.12 -24.64
C LEU A 325 2.73 10.65 -25.35
N PRO A 326 1.88 11.46 -24.72
CA PRO A 326 0.63 11.94 -25.34
C PRO A 326 0.85 12.84 -26.57
N TRP A 327 2.04 13.41 -26.74
CA TRP A 327 2.42 14.28 -27.88
C TRP A 327 3.29 13.58 -28.93
N ASP A 328 3.68 12.32 -28.67
CA ASP A 328 4.50 11.53 -29.60
C ASP A 328 4.31 10.04 -29.28
N CYS A 329 3.25 9.47 -29.85
CA CYS A 329 2.88 8.05 -29.62
C CYS A 329 3.87 7.04 -30.25
N THR A 330 4.96 7.49 -30.87
CA THR A 330 6.09 6.64 -31.29
C THR A 330 7.09 6.42 -30.16
N LYS A 331 6.83 6.94 -28.97
CA LYS A 331 7.72 6.81 -27.80
C LYS A 331 6.92 6.53 -26.54
N PHE A 332 7.53 5.80 -25.63
CA PHE A 332 6.97 5.52 -24.32
C PHE A 332 8.01 5.63 -23.20
N VAL A 333 7.53 5.82 -21.98
CA VAL A 333 8.33 5.78 -20.76
C VAL A 333 8.13 4.43 -20.09
N MET A 334 9.23 3.84 -19.65
CA MET A 334 9.28 2.60 -18.89
C MET A 334 10.01 2.84 -17.57
N GLN A 335 9.62 2.15 -16.51
CA GLN A 335 10.35 2.11 -15.24
C GLN A 335 11.20 0.85 -15.18
N SER A 336 12.43 0.95 -14.66
CA SER A 336 13.34 -0.17 -14.46
C SER A 336 14.37 0.13 -13.37
N GLN A 337 14.79 -0.91 -12.66
CA GLN A 337 15.88 -0.88 -11.66
C GLN A 337 17.24 -1.30 -12.24
N LYS A 338 17.40 -1.36 -13.54
CA LYS A 338 18.60 -1.91 -14.20
C LYS A 338 19.93 -1.21 -13.87
N ASP A 339 19.88 0.04 -13.39
CA ASP A 339 21.05 0.80 -12.93
C ASP A 339 21.25 0.75 -11.41
N GLY A 340 20.45 -0.09 -10.69
CA GLY A 340 20.46 -0.25 -9.24
C GLY A 340 19.37 0.51 -8.51
N TYR A 341 18.63 1.40 -9.19
CA TYR A 341 17.52 2.18 -8.60
C TYR A 341 16.36 2.27 -9.60
N ASN A 342 15.12 2.36 -9.11
CA ASN A 342 13.97 2.51 -9.99
C ASN A 342 13.97 3.90 -10.64
N HIS A 343 14.15 3.94 -11.97
CA HIS A 343 14.21 5.16 -12.76
C HIS A 343 13.36 5.11 -14.02
N LEU A 344 13.13 6.29 -14.61
CA LEU A 344 12.38 6.46 -15.84
C LEU A 344 13.32 6.41 -17.06
N TYR A 345 12.94 5.60 -18.05
CA TYR A 345 13.66 5.44 -19.32
C TYR A 345 12.73 5.77 -20.48
N LEU A 346 13.23 6.50 -21.47
CA LEU A 346 12.53 6.80 -22.72
C LEU A 346 12.96 5.80 -23.80
N LEU A 347 12.00 5.09 -24.38
CA LEU A 347 12.20 4.17 -25.50
C LEU A 347 11.35 4.62 -26.69
N ASP A 348 11.78 4.23 -27.92
CA ASP A 348 10.92 4.32 -29.10
C ASP A 348 9.97 3.09 -29.17
N ALA A 349 9.00 3.15 -30.07
CA ALA A 349 8.01 2.09 -30.25
C ALA A 349 8.59 0.75 -30.74
N ASN A 350 9.87 0.73 -31.17
CA ASN A 350 10.61 -0.49 -31.56
C ASN A 350 11.47 -1.03 -30.40
N GLY A 351 11.38 -0.42 -29.21
CA GLY A 351 12.11 -0.85 -28.02
C GLY A 351 13.53 -0.31 -27.90
N LYS A 352 13.98 0.56 -28.83
CA LYS A 352 15.29 1.18 -28.70
C LYS A 352 15.28 2.23 -27.61
N GLU A 353 16.13 2.05 -26.61
CA GLU A 353 16.34 3.08 -25.58
C GLU A 353 16.93 4.35 -26.19
N ILE A 354 16.24 5.45 -25.97
CA ILE A 354 16.67 6.79 -26.38
C ILE A 354 17.52 7.42 -25.30
N ARG A 355 17.07 7.32 -24.02
CA ARG A 355 17.79 7.83 -22.85
C ARG A 355 17.20 7.39 -21.52
N GLN A 356 18.00 7.46 -20.49
CA GLN A 356 17.56 7.49 -19.11
C GLN A 356 17.15 8.92 -18.74
N ILE A 357 15.93 9.12 -18.22
CA ILE A 357 15.36 10.43 -17.90
C ILE A 357 15.75 10.86 -16.49
N THR A 358 15.56 9.97 -15.51
CA THR A 358 15.92 10.20 -14.10
C THR A 358 17.09 9.31 -13.71
N LYS A 359 17.95 9.80 -12.81
CA LYS A 359 19.13 9.05 -12.34
C LYS A 359 19.62 9.54 -10.99
N GLY A 360 20.26 8.67 -10.22
CA GLY A 360 20.81 8.98 -8.91
C GLY A 360 20.63 7.83 -7.92
N LYS A 361 21.14 7.98 -6.70
CA LYS A 361 20.97 6.99 -5.63
C LYS A 361 19.65 7.20 -4.88
N TRP A 362 18.55 7.11 -5.59
CA TRP A 362 17.19 7.30 -5.11
C TRP A 362 16.21 6.65 -6.10
N VAL A 363 14.98 6.45 -5.71
CA VAL A 363 13.97 5.77 -6.52
C VAL A 363 12.84 6.70 -6.96
N VAL A 364 12.36 6.53 -8.19
CA VAL A 364 11.02 6.97 -8.60
C VAL A 364 10.03 6.03 -7.93
N MET A 365 9.10 6.59 -7.16
CA MET A 365 8.08 5.81 -6.46
C MET A 365 6.83 5.64 -7.32
N ASP A 366 6.40 6.73 -8.03
CA ASP A 366 5.31 6.69 -9.00
C ASP A 366 5.54 7.67 -10.15
N MET A 367 5.09 7.30 -11.33
CA MET A 367 4.88 8.21 -12.43
C MET A 367 3.41 8.65 -12.47
N LEU A 368 3.14 9.92 -12.11
CA LEU A 368 1.78 10.47 -12.01
C LEU A 368 1.16 10.80 -13.36
N GLY A 369 1.96 11.02 -14.41
CA GLY A 369 1.53 11.30 -15.75
C GLY A 369 2.32 12.40 -16.45
N PHE A 370 1.72 13.02 -17.47
CA PHE A 370 2.39 13.95 -18.37
C PHE A 370 1.72 15.31 -18.42
N ASN A 371 2.48 16.38 -18.37
CA ASN A 371 2.03 17.70 -18.81
C ASN A 371 2.30 17.86 -20.31
N THR A 372 1.26 17.71 -21.13
CA THR A 372 1.36 17.73 -22.59
C THR A 372 1.80 19.09 -23.14
N LYS A 373 1.42 20.19 -22.47
CA LYS A 373 1.75 21.56 -22.89
C LYS A 373 3.24 21.87 -22.74
N GLU A 374 3.85 21.40 -21.65
CA GLU A 374 5.27 21.65 -21.38
C GLU A 374 6.17 20.45 -21.74
N LYS A 375 5.57 19.33 -22.15
CA LYS A 375 6.27 18.08 -22.48
C LYS A 375 7.13 17.60 -21.33
N THR A 376 6.52 17.56 -20.12
CA THR A 376 7.16 17.10 -18.90
C THR A 376 6.45 15.88 -18.33
N ILE A 377 7.18 15.12 -17.53
CA ILE A 377 6.68 14.01 -16.72
C ILE A 377 6.54 14.53 -15.30
N VAL A 378 5.40 14.23 -14.67
CA VAL A 378 5.17 14.45 -13.23
C VAL A 378 5.31 13.12 -12.51
N TYR A 379 6.15 13.10 -11.48
CA TYR A 379 6.47 11.87 -10.74
C TYR A 379 6.70 12.14 -9.26
N SER A 380 6.62 11.10 -8.45
CA SER A 380 7.05 11.13 -7.06
C SER A 380 8.34 10.33 -6.86
N SER A 381 9.18 10.77 -5.93
CA SER A 381 10.43 10.11 -5.60
C SER A 381 10.89 10.43 -4.18
N ASN A 382 11.85 9.66 -3.70
CA ASN A 382 12.54 9.89 -2.42
C ASN A 382 13.91 10.54 -2.58
N GLN A 383 14.13 11.30 -3.65
CA GLN A 383 15.44 11.92 -3.96
C GLN A 383 15.93 12.94 -2.91
N ILE A 384 15.05 13.45 -2.04
CA ILE A 384 15.42 14.35 -0.94
C ILE A 384 15.92 13.56 0.26
N SER A 385 15.20 12.51 0.64
CA SER A 385 15.53 11.64 1.77
C SER A 385 14.84 10.29 1.62
N PRO A 386 15.48 9.18 2.04
CA PRO A 386 14.86 7.84 2.00
C PRO A 386 13.54 7.73 2.77
N ILE A 387 13.31 8.58 3.77
CA ILE A 387 12.05 8.59 4.56
C ILE A 387 11.04 9.62 4.06
N GLN A 388 11.31 10.30 2.94
CA GLN A 388 10.41 11.27 2.34
C GLN A 388 9.92 10.79 0.99
N ARG A 389 8.75 11.27 0.61
CA ARG A 389 8.20 11.15 -0.74
C ARG A 389 7.82 12.55 -1.22
N ASN A 390 8.42 12.98 -2.32
CA ASN A 390 8.23 14.31 -2.85
C ASN A 390 7.83 14.28 -4.33
N THR A 391 7.17 15.33 -4.79
CA THR A 391 6.59 15.43 -6.14
C THR A 391 7.41 16.37 -7.02
N PHE A 392 7.71 15.91 -8.22
CA PHE A 392 8.55 16.63 -9.18
C PHE A 392 7.94 16.65 -10.59
N ALA A 393 8.33 17.65 -11.38
CA ALA A 393 8.16 17.66 -12.82
C ALA A 393 9.54 17.68 -13.49
N ILE A 394 9.74 16.84 -14.51
CA ILE A 394 10.99 16.74 -15.27
C ILE A 394 10.70 16.83 -16.77
N THR A 395 11.55 17.52 -17.54
CA THR A 395 11.48 17.48 -19.01
C THR A 395 11.85 16.09 -19.52
N VAL A 396 11.25 15.65 -20.62
CA VAL A 396 11.50 14.31 -21.20
C VAL A 396 12.96 14.08 -21.58
N ASP A 397 13.70 15.18 -21.85
CA ASP A 397 15.15 15.10 -22.07
C ASP A 397 15.97 14.99 -20.77
N GLY A 398 15.33 15.03 -19.61
CA GLY A 398 15.99 14.97 -18.29
C GLY A 398 16.75 16.25 -17.90
N ALA A 399 16.71 17.30 -18.73
CA ALA A 399 17.58 18.47 -18.57
C ALA A 399 17.13 19.43 -17.45
N LYS A 400 15.83 19.46 -17.15
CA LYS A 400 15.26 20.38 -16.16
C LYS A 400 14.29 19.65 -15.25
N THR A 401 14.52 19.77 -13.95
CA THR A 401 13.64 19.25 -12.91
C THR A 401 13.15 20.38 -12.02
N LYS A 402 11.89 20.31 -11.59
CA LYS A 402 11.30 21.23 -10.63
C LYS A 402 10.54 20.45 -9.58
N GLN A 403 10.79 20.77 -8.33
CA GLN A 403 9.99 20.30 -7.20
C GLN A 403 8.65 21.06 -7.17
N LEU A 404 7.55 20.33 -6.94
CA LEU A 404 6.18 20.86 -6.95
C LEU A 404 5.58 21.02 -5.55
N ASP A 405 6.19 20.43 -4.55
CA ASP A 405 5.78 20.47 -3.13
C ASP A 405 6.69 21.34 -2.25
N ASN A 406 6.52 21.27 -0.94
CA ASN A 406 7.28 22.07 0.03
C ASN A 406 8.64 21.46 0.44
N GLY A 407 8.97 20.25 -0.01
CA GLY A 407 10.22 19.53 0.27
C GLY A 407 10.32 18.89 1.64
N LYS A 408 9.23 18.77 2.38
CA LYS A 408 9.21 18.17 3.72
C LYS A 408 8.08 17.17 3.81
N GLY A 409 8.31 16.06 4.52
CA GLY A 409 7.26 15.11 4.80
C GLY A 409 7.03 14.09 3.68
N TYR A 410 5.81 13.59 3.59
CA TYR A 410 5.43 12.50 2.71
C TYR A 410 4.19 12.88 1.90
N HIS A 411 4.34 12.97 0.58
CA HIS A 411 3.39 13.56 -0.34
C HIS A 411 2.72 12.52 -1.25
N TYR A 412 1.39 12.58 -1.31
CA TYR A 412 0.55 11.81 -2.24
C TYR A 412 -0.12 12.77 -3.20
N ALA A 413 0.52 13.02 -4.32
CA ALA A 413 0.03 13.95 -5.33
C ALA A 413 -0.84 13.24 -6.37
N SER A 414 -1.86 13.95 -6.87
CA SER A 414 -2.66 13.54 -8.01
C SER A 414 -2.68 14.62 -9.08
N LEU A 415 -2.46 14.20 -10.34
CA LEU A 415 -2.41 15.08 -11.48
C LEU A 415 -3.81 15.47 -11.97
N SER A 416 -4.05 16.72 -12.32
CA SER A 416 -5.31 17.18 -12.91
C SER A 416 -5.55 16.58 -14.30
N GLY A 417 -6.81 16.50 -14.72
CA GLY A 417 -7.21 15.84 -15.97
C GLY A 417 -6.67 16.52 -17.26
N LYS A 418 -6.24 17.78 -17.18
CA LYS A 418 -5.50 18.48 -18.24
C LYS A 418 -4.04 18.75 -17.86
N SER A 419 -3.60 18.12 -16.76
CA SER A 419 -2.21 18.11 -16.27
C SER A 419 -1.60 19.48 -15.93
N GLY A 420 -2.40 20.51 -15.78
CA GLY A 420 -1.93 21.84 -15.41
C GLY A 420 -1.60 22.01 -13.93
N TYR A 421 -2.14 21.14 -13.08
CA TYR A 421 -2.00 21.21 -11.62
C TYR A 421 -1.81 19.83 -11.01
N VAL A 422 -1.21 19.80 -9.82
CA VAL A 422 -1.27 18.68 -8.88
C VAL A 422 -2.04 19.09 -7.64
N LEU A 423 -2.83 18.17 -7.12
CA LEU A 423 -3.34 18.22 -5.76
C LEU A 423 -2.41 17.38 -4.92
N ASP A 424 -1.78 18.01 -3.96
CA ASP A 424 -0.78 17.40 -3.10
C ASP A 424 -1.37 17.20 -1.69
N ARG A 425 -1.61 15.93 -1.32
CA ARG A 425 -2.00 15.53 0.03
C ARG A 425 -0.77 15.06 0.76
N TYR A 426 -0.49 15.64 1.92
CA TYR A 426 0.71 15.28 2.66
C TYR A 426 0.54 15.37 4.17
N SER A 427 1.50 14.81 4.86
CA SER A 427 1.74 15.02 6.28
C SER A 427 3.23 15.20 6.53
N GLU A 428 3.57 15.85 7.65
CA GLU A 428 4.92 15.99 8.16
C GLU A 428 4.94 15.47 9.60
N PRO A 429 6.07 15.25 10.25
CA PRO A 429 6.10 14.72 11.61
C PRO A 429 5.24 15.50 12.63
N ASP A 430 5.09 16.79 12.42
CA ASP A 430 4.29 17.71 13.23
C ASP A 430 3.02 18.25 12.52
N VAL A 431 2.77 17.84 11.26
CA VAL A 431 1.58 18.22 10.47
C VAL A 431 0.69 17.00 10.24
N PRO A 432 -0.48 16.91 10.91
CA PRO A 432 -1.34 15.72 10.82
C PRO A 432 -1.80 15.41 9.40
N ARG A 433 -2.28 16.42 8.67
CA ARG A 433 -2.71 16.34 7.28
C ARG A 433 -2.81 17.72 6.65
N ALA A 434 -2.32 17.81 5.43
CA ALA A 434 -2.39 19.01 4.62
C ALA A 434 -2.79 18.69 3.17
N ILE A 435 -3.38 19.67 2.48
CA ILE A 435 -3.66 19.61 1.05
C ILE A 435 -3.24 20.94 0.43
N ASP A 436 -2.37 20.86 -0.57
CA ASP A 436 -1.92 21.99 -1.36
C ASP A 436 -2.30 21.81 -2.84
N ILE A 437 -2.40 22.93 -3.57
CA ILE A 437 -2.63 22.95 -5.02
C ILE A 437 -1.41 23.61 -5.66
N ALA A 438 -0.70 22.87 -6.51
CA ALA A 438 0.49 23.38 -7.16
C ALA A 438 0.39 23.29 -8.70
N PRO A 439 0.82 24.34 -9.44
CA PRO A 439 0.93 24.25 -10.90
C PRO A 439 2.11 23.34 -11.29
N THR A 440 1.91 22.52 -12.33
CA THR A 440 2.93 21.60 -12.84
C THR A 440 3.99 22.28 -13.73
N THR A 441 3.82 23.58 -14.01
CA THR A 441 4.74 24.31 -14.90
C THR A 441 6.15 24.43 -14.31
N ILE A 442 7.17 24.11 -15.12
CA ILE A 442 8.59 24.26 -14.74
C ILE A 442 9.01 25.74 -14.67
N LYS A 443 8.37 26.62 -15.46
CA LYS A 443 8.79 28.00 -15.64
C LYS A 443 8.34 28.94 -14.53
N ALA A 444 7.30 28.65 -13.80
CA ALA A 444 6.73 29.57 -12.82
C ALA A 444 7.41 29.47 -11.45
N LYS A 445 7.63 30.60 -10.80
CA LYS A 445 8.00 30.70 -9.37
C LYS A 445 6.79 30.59 -8.45
N ASN A 446 5.66 30.05 -8.93
CA ASN A 446 4.43 29.96 -8.15
C ASN A 446 4.62 29.00 -6.97
N LYS A 447 4.33 29.49 -5.79
CA LYS A 447 4.25 28.65 -4.60
C LYS A 447 2.95 27.84 -4.64
N PRO A 448 2.94 26.61 -4.08
CA PRO A 448 1.70 25.88 -3.85
C PRO A 448 0.71 26.74 -3.05
N LEU A 449 -0.57 26.65 -3.37
CA LEU A 449 -1.64 27.25 -2.58
C LEU A 449 -1.95 26.30 -1.42
N ALA A 450 -1.82 26.75 -0.19
CA ALA A 450 -2.27 26.03 0.98
C ALA A 450 -3.82 26.01 1.00
N TYR A 451 -4.40 24.88 0.61
CA TYR A 451 -5.85 24.75 0.48
C TYR A 451 -6.51 24.26 1.76
N PHE A 452 -5.93 23.26 2.42
CA PHE A 452 -6.50 22.67 3.62
C PHE A 452 -5.41 22.28 4.63
N ARG A 453 -5.72 22.50 5.91
CA ARG A 453 -4.91 22.04 7.04
C ARG A 453 -5.84 21.40 8.05
N ALA A 454 -5.62 20.15 8.40
CA ALA A 454 -6.39 19.49 9.45
C ALA A 454 -5.93 19.92 10.83
N ASP A 455 -6.88 20.10 11.73
CA ASP A 455 -6.58 20.26 13.16
C ASP A 455 -5.96 18.96 13.69
N ASN A 456 -5.13 19.10 14.73
CA ASN A 456 -4.61 17.95 15.46
C ASN A 456 -5.73 17.35 16.35
N PRO A 457 -6.23 16.13 16.06
CA PRO A 457 -7.28 15.52 16.86
C PRO A 457 -6.82 15.07 18.25
N TRP A 458 -5.50 15.04 18.50
CA TRP A 458 -4.89 14.57 19.75
C TRP A 458 -4.48 15.70 20.69
N LYS A 459 -4.83 16.96 20.41
CA LYS A 459 -4.40 18.15 21.15
C LYS A 459 -4.74 18.13 22.66
N ASP A 460 -5.80 17.40 23.05
CA ASP A 460 -6.27 17.31 24.43
C ASP A 460 -5.80 16.03 25.15
N TYR A 461 -4.91 15.26 24.49
CA TYR A 461 -4.42 13.97 24.99
C TYR A 461 -2.95 14.05 25.42
N ALA A 462 -2.57 13.12 26.28
CA ALA A 462 -1.16 12.90 26.65
C ALA A 462 -0.43 12.19 25.53
N VAL A 463 0.18 12.96 24.64
CA VAL A 463 0.89 12.45 23.45
C VAL A 463 2.34 12.13 23.82
N PRO A 464 2.87 10.94 23.48
CA PRO A 464 4.28 10.62 23.66
C PRO A 464 5.21 11.42 22.74
N GLU A 465 6.51 11.39 23.04
CA GLU A 465 7.54 11.96 22.16
C GLU A 465 7.87 10.97 21.03
N TYR A 466 7.86 11.47 19.81
CA TYR A 466 8.28 10.71 18.61
C TYR A 466 9.59 11.27 18.08
N SER A 467 10.51 10.40 17.76
CA SER A 467 11.80 10.75 17.16
C SER A 467 12.18 9.80 16.04
N CYS A 468 12.98 10.29 15.11
CA CYS A 468 13.55 9.52 14.02
C CYS A 468 15.07 9.73 14.01
N GLY A 469 15.80 8.69 13.65
CA GLY A 469 17.24 8.72 13.52
C GLY A 469 17.75 7.63 12.59
N SER A 470 19.07 7.48 12.52
CA SER A 470 19.69 6.39 11.75
C SER A 470 20.84 5.74 12.53
N ILE A 471 21.06 4.46 12.26
CA ILE A 471 22.20 3.68 12.73
C ILE A 471 22.84 2.95 11.55
N LYS A 472 24.06 2.45 11.72
CA LYS A 472 24.69 1.62 10.68
C LYS A 472 24.17 0.19 10.72
N ALA A 473 23.93 -0.37 9.53
CA ALA A 473 23.60 -1.78 9.34
C ALA A 473 24.76 -2.70 9.77
N ALA A 474 24.52 -3.99 9.76
CA ALA A 474 25.53 -5.00 10.08
C ALA A 474 26.73 -5.01 9.10
N ASP A 475 26.58 -4.46 7.90
CA ASP A 475 27.66 -4.25 6.93
C ASP A 475 28.61 -3.08 7.31
N GLY A 476 28.27 -2.30 8.34
CA GLY A 476 29.05 -1.17 8.84
C GLY A 476 28.97 0.10 7.99
N THR A 477 28.29 0.09 6.86
CA THR A 477 28.29 1.18 5.87
C THR A 477 26.89 1.75 5.59
N THR A 478 25.90 0.90 5.44
CA THR A 478 24.52 1.28 5.09
C THR A 478 23.80 1.94 6.27
N ASP A 479 23.15 3.07 6.03
CA ASP A 479 22.30 3.72 7.04
C ASP A 479 20.93 3.04 7.09
N LEU A 480 20.50 2.68 8.31
CA LEU A 480 19.17 2.18 8.61
C LEU A 480 18.40 3.23 9.39
N PHE A 481 17.21 3.59 8.94
CA PHE A 481 16.37 4.56 9.64
C PHE A 481 15.52 3.87 10.70
N TYR A 482 15.37 4.54 11.85
CA TYR A 482 14.51 4.08 12.93
C TYR A 482 13.58 5.17 13.42
N ARG A 483 12.44 4.75 13.95
CA ARG A 483 11.53 5.54 14.77
C ARG A 483 11.60 5.06 16.21
N MET A 484 11.59 6.02 17.16
CA MET A 484 11.46 5.75 18.58
C MET A 484 10.28 6.52 19.15
N VAL A 485 9.47 5.84 19.97
CA VAL A 485 8.36 6.44 20.72
C VAL A 485 8.67 6.29 22.19
N LYS A 486 8.89 7.42 22.87
CA LYS A 486 9.22 7.44 24.30
C LYS A 486 7.95 7.47 25.15
N PRO A 487 7.97 6.92 26.38
CA PRO A 487 6.84 6.99 27.30
C PRO A 487 6.34 8.42 27.52
N VAL A 488 5.04 8.58 27.78
CA VAL A 488 4.50 9.85 28.26
C VAL A 488 5.15 10.21 29.60
N ASN A 489 5.54 11.47 29.78
CA ASN A 489 6.31 11.95 30.94
C ASN A 489 7.68 11.21 31.07
N PHE A 490 8.36 11.03 29.94
CA PHE A 490 9.68 10.40 29.89
C PHE A 490 10.68 11.07 30.85
N ASP A 491 11.41 10.22 31.59
CA ASP A 491 12.44 10.62 32.55
C ASP A 491 13.72 9.81 32.22
N GLU A 492 14.73 10.47 31.70
CA GLU A 492 15.98 9.83 31.27
C GLU A 492 16.77 9.13 32.38
N THR A 493 16.42 9.40 33.65
CA THR A 493 17.05 8.74 34.80
C THR A 493 16.44 7.39 35.14
N LYS A 494 15.31 7.05 34.54
CA LYS A 494 14.60 5.78 34.75
C LYS A 494 14.93 4.79 33.63
N LYS A 495 14.77 3.50 33.92
CA LYS A 495 14.87 2.43 32.94
C LYS A 495 13.49 1.93 32.52
N TYR A 496 13.29 1.81 31.20
CA TYR A 496 12.03 1.44 30.60
C TYR A 496 12.09 0.07 29.90
N PRO A 497 11.06 -0.77 30.05
CA PRO A 497 10.88 -1.92 29.19
C PRO A 497 10.71 -1.45 27.75
N THR A 498 11.34 -2.15 26.80
CA THR A 498 11.38 -1.74 25.41
C THR A 498 10.75 -2.81 24.52
N ILE A 499 9.88 -2.40 23.60
CA ILE A 499 9.29 -3.28 22.59
C ILE A 499 9.82 -2.87 21.22
N ILE A 500 10.44 -3.81 20.52
CA ILE A 500 10.80 -3.67 19.11
C ILE A 500 9.59 -4.13 18.30
N TYR A 501 9.01 -3.23 17.49
CA TYR A 501 8.10 -3.65 16.43
C TYR A 501 8.91 -3.92 15.17
N VAL A 502 8.75 -5.11 14.60
CA VAL A 502 9.45 -5.52 13.38
C VAL A 502 8.45 -6.02 12.32
N TYR A 503 8.58 -5.54 11.10
CA TYR A 503 8.10 -6.24 9.92
C TYR A 503 9.29 -6.85 9.18
N GLY A 504 10.20 -6.03 8.68
CA GLY A 504 11.54 -6.38 8.21
C GLY A 504 11.60 -7.01 6.82
N GLY A 505 10.47 -7.38 6.23
CA GLY A 505 10.41 -8.09 4.96
C GLY A 505 10.44 -7.19 3.73
N PRO A 506 10.50 -7.80 2.54
CA PRO A 506 10.38 -7.11 1.26
C PRO A 506 9.12 -6.22 1.19
N HIS A 507 9.23 -5.11 0.48
CA HIS A 507 8.19 -4.07 0.38
C HIS A 507 7.75 -3.46 1.72
N ALA A 508 8.53 -3.66 2.79
CA ALA A 508 8.33 -2.95 4.06
C ALA A 508 8.89 -1.54 3.99
N HIS A 509 8.15 -0.58 4.54
CA HIS A 509 8.62 0.76 4.81
C HIS A 509 7.86 1.29 6.02
N ASN A 510 8.49 1.25 7.20
CA ASN A 510 7.83 1.56 8.46
C ASN A 510 8.18 2.94 8.99
N VAL A 511 9.33 3.48 8.60
CA VAL A 511 9.86 4.74 9.08
C VAL A 511 9.82 5.77 7.97
N ASP A 512 8.86 6.68 8.02
CA ASP A 512 8.71 7.75 7.06
C ASP A 512 8.45 9.10 7.73
N ALA A 513 8.59 10.18 6.96
CA ALA A 513 8.40 11.54 7.47
C ALA A 513 6.92 11.98 7.50
N THR A 514 5.99 11.05 7.69
CA THR A 514 4.58 11.35 7.95
C THR A 514 4.35 11.80 9.39
N TRP A 515 3.12 12.11 9.73
CA TRP A 515 2.74 12.52 11.08
C TRP A 515 3.20 11.48 12.11
N HIS A 516 3.94 11.95 13.13
CA HIS A 516 4.58 11.12 14.14
C HIS A 516 5.52 10.04 13.54
N TYR A 517 6.15 10.34 12.40
CA TYR A 517 7.03 9.43 11.66
C TYR A 517 6.38 8.08 11.29
N GLY A 518 5.09 8.08 10.99
CA GLY A 518 4.33 6.88 10.64
C GLY A 518 4.01 5.95 11.81
N SER A 519 4.07 6.47 13.06
CA SER A 519 3.75 5.68 14.25
C SER A 519 2.32 5.16 14.22
N ARG A 520 2.17 3.87 14.54
CA ARG A 520 0.86 3.23 14.66
C ARG A 520 0.19 3.62 15.97
N GLY A 521 -1.13 3.62 16.00
CA GLY A 521 -1.90 3.92 17.22
C GLY A 521 -1.53 2.99 18.39
N TRP A 522 -1.26 1.71 18.12
CA TRP A 522 -0.83 0.76 19.15
C TRP A 522 0.53 1.13 19.77
N GLU A 523 1.47 1.67 19.02
CA GLU A 523 2.76 2.14 19.54
C GLU A 523 2.54 3.30 20.53
N THR A 524 1.66 4.25 20.16
CA THR A 524 1.25 5.36 21.03
C THR A 524 0.58 4.86 22.33
N TYR A 525 -0.30 3.86 22.21
CA TYR A 525 -0.97 3.23 23.35
C TYR A 525 0.01 2.57 24.32
N MET A 526 0.98 1.82 23.80
CA MET A 526 1.99 1.15 24.63
C MET A 526 2.98 2.15 25.26
N ALA A 527 3.35 3.19 24.55
CA ALA A 527 4.18 4.28 25.09
C ALA A 527 3.48 4.98 26.27
N GLN A 528 2.17 5.22 26.18
CA GLN A 528 1.35 5.73 27.28
C GLN A 528 1.36 4.79 28.50
N LYS A 529 1.47 3.48 28.29
CA LYS A 529 1.57 2.46 29.35
C LYS A 529 2.97 2.36 29.97
N GLY A 530 3.94 3.11 29.46
CA GLY A 530 5.28 3.19 30.02
C GLY A 530 6.34 2.35 29.29
N TYR A 531 6.03 1.88 28.07
CA TYR A 531 6.99 1.19 27.22
C TYR A 531 7.72 2.18 26.31
N LEU A 532 8.96 1.89 26.00
CA LEU A 532 9.69 2.49 24.89
C LEU A 532 9.45 1.62 23.66
N LEU A 533 9.05 2.23 22.52
CA LEU A 533 8.86 1.53 21.25
C LEU A 533 10.00 1.87 20.31
N PHE A 534 10.51 0.88 19.59
CA PHE A 534 11.58 1.03 18.62
C PHE A 534 11.25 0.27 17.34
N ILE A 535 11.36 0.93 16.21
CA ILE A 535 11.07 0.39 14.89
C ILE A 535 12.22 0.71 13.95
N LEU A 536 12.80 -0.29 13.31
CA LEU A 536 13.94 -0.16 12.42
C LEU A 536 13.62 -0.77 11.06
N ASP A 537 13.85 -0.03 9.97
CA ASP A 537 13.83 -0.56 8.61
C ASP A 537 15.21 -1.12 8.25
N ASN A 538 15.30 -2.44 8.24
CA ASN A 538 16.52 -3.19 7.92
C ASN A 538 16.73 -3.33 6.41
N ARG A 539 17.91 -3.80 5.97
CA ARG A 539 18.14 -4.21 4.58
C ARG A 539 17.15 -5.31 4.19
N GLY A 540 16.73 -5.32 2.93
CA GLY A 540 15.64 -6.14 2.42
C GLY A 540 14.31 -5.39 2.34
N SER A 541 14.14 -4.26 3.04
CA SER A 541 12.97 -3.39 2.87
C SER A 541 13.09 -2.53 1.60
N GLU A 542 12.02 -1.80 1.22
CA GLU A 542 11.92 -1.11 -0.06
C GLU A 542 12.44 0.33 -0.08
N ASN A 543 12.41 0.93 -1.28
CA ASN A 543 12.69 2.35 -1.53
C ASN A 543 14.15 2.78 -1.26
N ARG A 544 15.08 1.84 -1.27
CA ARG A 544 16.50 2.10 -1.01
C ARG A 544 17.41 1.65 -2.15
N GLY A 545 16.84 1.10 -3.23
CA GLY A 545 17.53 0.56 -4.39
C GLY A 545 17.84 -0.93 -4.29
N LYS A 546 18.23 -1.49 -5.44
CA LYS A 546 18.33 -2.94 -5.67
C LYS A 546 19.26 -3.65 -4.67
N ASP A 547 20.44 -3.13 -4.41
CA ASP A 547 21.40 -3.77 -3.51
C ASP A 547 20.88 -3.88 -2.08
N PHE A 548 20.15 -2.86 -1.62
CA PHE A 548 19.53 -2.86 -0.30
C PHE A 548 18.35 -3.85 -0.23
N GLU A 549 17.50 -3.84 -1.25
CA GLU A 549 16.30 -4.71 -1.33
C GLU A 549 16.69 -6.18 -1.49
N GLN A 550 17.67 -6.48 -2.35
CA GLN A 550 18.11 -7.83 -2.68
C GLN A 550 19.18 -8.39 -1.74
N ALA A 551 19.51 -7.70 -0.64
CA ALA A 551 20.49 -8.17 0.34
C ALA A 551 20.09 -9.51 1.00
N THR A 552 18.80 -9.82 0.99
CA THR A 552 18.18 -10.99 1.66
C THR A 552 17.92 -12.17 0.72
N PHE A 553 18.23 -12.03 -0.58
CA PHE A 553 17.94 -13.03 -1.59
C PHE A 553 18.52 -14.39 -1.24
N ARG A 554 17.69 -15.45 -1.30
CA ARG A 554 17.93 -16.86 -0.98
C ARG A 554 18.12 -17.18 0.53
N HIS A 555 18.06 -16.18 1.43
CA HIS A 555 18.27 -16.40 2.86
C HIS A 555 17.46 -15.41 3.72
N LEU A 556 16.16 -15.29 3.43
CA LEU A 556 15.25 -14.41 4.18
C LEU A 556 15.40 -14.56 5.70
N GLY A 557 15.36 -13.43 6.40
CA GLY A 557 15.49 -13.35 7.86
C GLY A 557 16.94 -13.25 8.35
N GLN A 558 17.94 -13.63 7.55
CA GLN A 558 19.33 -13.68 8.02
C GLN A 558 19.97 -12.28 8.11
N GLU A 559 19.94 -11.50 7.04
CA GLU A 559 20.46 -10.14 7.04
C GLU A 559 19.57 -9.21 7.86
N GLU A 560 18.27 -9.41 7.78
CA GLU A 560 17.28 -8.68 8.58
C GLU A 560 17.56 -8.83 10.09
N MET A 561 17.78 -10.06 10.58
CA MET A 561 18.11 -10.29 11.99
C MET A 561 19.41 -9.59 12.39
N LYS A 562 20.47 -9.66 11.57
CA LYS A 562 21.74 -8.98 11.86
C LYS A 562 21.55 -7.48 12.03
N ASP A 563 20.75 -6.87 11.15
CA ASP A 563 20.46 -5.45 11.20
C ASP A 563 19.57 -5.10 12.42
N GLN A 564 18.54 -5.91 12.72
CA GLN A 564 17.71 -5.73 13.94
C GLN A 564 18.59 -5.83 15.21
N MET A 565 19.58 -6.71 15.22
CA MET A 565 20.54 -6.80 16.36
C MET A 565 21.42 -5.56 16.48
N LYS A 566 21.73 -4.82 15.39
CA LYS A 566 22.33 -3.48 15.49
C LYS A 566 21.39 -2.49 16.19
N GLY A 567 20.10 -2.59 15.94
CA GLY A 567 19.08 -1.87 16.71
C GLY A 567 19.11 -2.21 18.20
N VAL A 568 19.26 -3.49 18.56
CA VAL A 568 19.40 -3.93 19.95
C VAL A 568 20.70 -3.39 20.57
N GLU A 569 21.83 -3.42 19.86
CA GLU A 569 23.10 -2.83 20.33
C GLU A 569 22.91 -1.33 20.63
N TYR A 570 22.28 -0.60 19.73
CA TYR A 570 21.97 0.81 19.92
C TYR A 570 21.08 1.03 21.15
N LEU A 571 19.99 0.28 21.30
CA LEU A 571 19.10 0.37 22.46
C LEU A 571 19.85 0.14 23.77
N LYS A 572 20.70 -0.86 23.84
CA LYS A 572 21.51 -1.16 25.04
C LYS A 572 22.54 -0.07 25.38
N SER A 573 22.92 0.77 24.42
CA SER A 573 23.80 1.92 24.68
C SER A 573 23.06 3.10 25.34
N LEU A 574 21.73 3.10 25.35
CA LEU A 574 20.92 4.17 25.92
C LEU A 574 20.69 3.93 27.43
N PRO A 575 21.00 4.91 28.29
CA PRO A 575 20.98 4.71 29.75
C PRO A 575 19.57 4.41 30.30
N TYR A 576 18.53 4.80 29.60
CA TYR A 576 17.13 4.62 29.97
C TYR A 576 16.49 3.33 29.43
N VAL A 577 17.20 2.51 28.70
CA VAL A 577 16.72 1.19 28.26
C VAL A 577 17.04 0.14 29.32
N ASP A 578 16.04 -0.66 29.68
CA ASP A 578 16.25 -1.83 30.53
C ASP A 578 16.58 -3.05 29.66
N GLU A 579 17.87 -3.39 29.63
CA GLU A 579 18.39 -4.51 28.82
C GLU A 579 17.77 -5.86 29.20
N ALA A 580 17.30 -6.02 30.44
CA ALA A 580 16.66 -7.23 30.91
C ALA A 580 15.19 -7.34 30.47
N ARG A 581 14.60 -6.25 29.94
CA ARG A 581 13.21 -6.18 29.55
C ARG A 581 13.05 -5.69 28.10
N ILE A 582 13.58 -6.47 27.15
CA ILE A 582 13.41 -6.25 25.71
C ILE A 582 12.44 -7.27 25.17
N GLY A 583 11.38 -6.82 24.53
CA GLY A 583 10.38 -7.62 23.81
C GLY A 583 10.38 -7.33 22.33
N VAL A 584 9.71 -8.18 21.56
CA VAL A 584 9.56 -8.05 20.10
C VAL A 584 8.16 -8.43 19.65
N HIS A 585 7.63 -7.67 18.69
CA HIS A 585 6.32 -7.93 18.09
C HIS A 585 6.34 -7.65 16.60
N GLY A 586 5.64 -8.49 15.83
CA GLY A 586 5.40 -8.29 14.42
C GLY A 586 4.34 -9.22 13.86
N TRP A 587 3.81 -8.87 12.69
CA TRP A 587 2.74 -9.59 12.00
C TRP A 587 3.20 -10.09 10.63
N SER A 588 2.75 -11.27 10.19
CA SER A 588 3.09 -11.84 8.87
C SER A 588 4.61 -12.12 8.75
N PHE A 589 5.32 -11.49 7.82
CA PHE A 589 6.78 -11.50 7.80
C PHE A 589 7.37 -11.02 9.15
N GLY A 590 6.73 -10.03 9.78
CA GLY A 590 7.10 -9.58 11.13
C GLY A 590 6.89 -10.65 12.20
N GLY A 591 5.90 -11.52 12.03
CA GLY A 591 5.72 -12.71 12.86
C GLY A 591 6.84 -13.74 12.67
N PHE A 592 7.27 -13.96 11.42
CA PHE A 592 8.47 -14.74 11.10
C PHE A 592 9.71 -14.12 11.76
N MET A 593 9.91 -12.81 11.63
CA MET A 593 11.03 -12.10 12.27
C MET A 593 11.00 -12.19 13.79
N THR A 594 9.81 -12.02 14.40
CA THR A 594 9.63 -12.17 15.85
C THR A 594 10.05 -13.56 16.31
N THR A 595 9.54 -14.61 15.66
CA THR A 595 9.87 -15.99 15.99
C THR A 595 11.35 -16.30 15.72
N SER A 596 11.91 -15.76 14.63
CA SER A 596 13.32 -15.87 14.28
C SER A 596 14.21 -15.25 15.36
N LEU A 597 13.93 -14.02 15.80
CA LEU A 597 14.69 -13.32 16.84
C LEU A 597 14.61 -14.04 18.20
N MET A 598 13.39 -14.48 18.58
CA MET A 598 13.17 -15.22 19.82
C MET A 598 13.93 -16.56 19.89
N THR A 599 14.14 -17.22 18.74
CA THR A 599 14.78 -18.54 18.68
C THR A 599 16.26 -18.50 18.32
N ASN A 600 16.74 -17.46 17.61
CA ASN A 600 18.17 -17.30 17.30
C ASN A 600 18.92 -16.46 18.37
N TYR A 601 18.20 -15.57 19.08
CA TYR A 601 18.77 -14.74 20.15
C TYR A 601 17.98 -14.88 21.45
N PRO A 602 17.84 -16.13 21.98
CA PRO A 602 16.93 -16.45 23.09
C PRO A 602 17.30 -15.79 24.43
N ASP A 603 18.53 -15.29 24.57
CA ASP A 603 18.98 -14.60 25.78
C ASP A 603 18.71 -13.09 25.74
N VAL A 604 18.32 -12.54 24.58
CA VAL A 604 18.05 -11.12 24.38
C VAL A 604 16.59 -10.80 24.61
N PHE A 605 15.71 -11.50 23.90
CA PHE A 605 14.28 -11.21 23.91
C PHE A 605 13.56 -12.00 25.01
N LYS A 606 12.89 -11.29 25.91
CA LYS A 606 12.17 -11.91 27.04
C LYS A 606 10.75 -12.26 26.69
N VAL A 607 10.09 -11.44 25.87
CA VAL A 607 8.70 -11.61 25.45
C VAL A 607 8.60 -11.35 23.95
N GLY A 608 7.88 -12.23 23.25
CA GLY A 608 7.53 -12.04 21.84
C GLY A 608 6.05 -12.30 21.58
N VAL A 609 5.47 -11.52 20.67
CA VAL A 609 4.13 -11.81 20.13
C VAL A 609 4.23 -11.85 18.60
N ALA A 610 4.11 -13.06 18.04
CA ALA A 610 4.19 -13.35 16.62
C ALA A 610 2.80 -13.56 16.03
N GLY A 611 2.35 -12.63 15.20
CA GLY A 611 1.06 -12.74 14.52
C GLY A 611 1.21 -13.30 13.11
N GLY A 612 0.39 -14.29 12.74
CA GLY A 612 0.37 -14.92 11.42
C GLY A 612 1.76 -15.28 10.89
N PRO A 613 2.65 -15.94 11.69
CA PRO A 613 4.06 -16.06 11.34
C PRO A 613 4.28 -17.05 10.19
N VAL A 614 5.05 -16.68 9.19
CA VAL A 614 5.70 -17.67 8.32
C VAL A 614 6.72 -18.43 9.16
N ILE A 615 6.73 -19.75 9.08
CA ILE A 615 7.63 -20.62 9.85
C ILE A 615 8.59 -21.37 8.93
N ASP A 616 8.13 -21.75 7.76
CA ASP A 616 8.96 -22.40 6.75
C ASP A 616 8.54 -21.93 5.37
N TRP A 617 9.46 -21.35 4.63
CA TRP A 617 9.18 -20.72 3.34
C TRP A 617 8.72 -21.71 2.26
N LYS A 618 8.98 -23.01 2.39
CA LYS A 618 8.44 -24.03 1.47
C LYS A 618 6.91 -24.15 1.49
N TRP A 619 6.25 -23.65 2.53
CA TRP A 619 4.79 -23.61 2.65
C TRP A 619 4.21 -22.25 2.24
N TYR A 620 5.03 -21.31 1.82
CA TYR A 620 4.56 -20.02 1.34
C TYR A 620 4.32 -20.07 -0.17
N GLU A 621 3.56 -19.11 -0.71
CA GLU A 621 3.13 -19.13 -2.10
C GLU A 621 4.29 -18.82 -3.08
N VAL A 622 4.13 -19.29 -4.34
CA VAL A 622 5.16 -19.32 -5.37
C VAL A 622 5.69 -17.93 -5.73
N MET A 623 4.79 -16.96 -6.05
CA MET A 623 5.20 -15.69 -6.66
C MET A 623 6.09 -14.86 -5.74
N TYR A 624 5.71 -14.78 -4.47
CA TYR A 624 6.50 -14.12 -3.42
C TYR A 624 7.64 -15.01 -2.95
N GLY A 625 7.32 -16.26 -2.56
CA GLY A 625 8.29 -17.18 -1.96
C GLY A 625 9.48 -17.44 -2.86
N GLU A 626 9.24 -17.77 -4.13
CA GLU A 626 10.33 -18.07 -5.07
C GLU A 626 11.07 -16.83 -5.56
N ARG A 627 10.46 -15.64 -5.56
CA ARG A 627 11.19 -14.39 -5.84
C ARG A 627 12.37 -14.20 -4.90
N TYR A 628 12.16 -14.45 -3.63
CA TYR A 628 13.14 -14.14 -2.59
C TYR A 628 13.97 -15.35 -2.15
N MET A 629 13.51 -16.58 -2.43
CA MET A 629 14.16 -17.81 -1.96
C MET A 629 14.52 -18.78 -3.08
N ASP A 630 14.15 -18.53 -4.33
CA ASP A 630 14.11 -19.54 -5.40
C ASP A 630 13.22 -20.73 -5.01
N THR A 631 13.35 -21.87 -5.70
CA THR A 631 12.62 -23.09 -5.34
C THR A 631 13.33 -23.87 -4.22
N PRO A 632 12.60 -24.68 -3.43
CA PRO A 632 13.22 -25.57 -2.44
C PRO A 632 14.26 -26.53 -3.04
N GLU A 633 14.12 -26.90 -4.32
CA GLU A 633 15.08 -27.75 -5.04
C GLU A 633 16.37 -27.01 -5.40
N SER A 634 16.27 -25.76 -5.86
CA SER A 634 17.42 -24.96 -6.31
C SER A 634 18.16 -24.28 -5.15
N ASN A 635 17.51 -24.13 -3.98
CA ASN A 635 18.08 -23.50 -2.79
C ASN A 635 17.81 -24.29 -1.50
N PRO A 636 18.13 -25.59 -1.42
CA PRO A 636 17.81 -26.41 -0.24
C PRO A 636 18.48 -25.92 1.05
N GLU A 637 19.69 -25.39 0.95
CA GLU A 637 20.43 -24.84 2.10
C GLU A 637 19.76 -23.58 2.66
N GLY A 638 19.33 -22.66 1.81
CA GLY A 638 18.62 -21.45 2.22
C GLY A 638 17.30 -21.79 2.91
N TYR A 639 16.53 -22.70 2.35
CA TYR A 639 15.29 -23.17 3.00
C TYR A 639 15.54 -23.85 4.35
N ALA A 640 16.57 -24.69 4.47
CA ALA A 640 16.93 -25.31 5.72
C ALA A 640 17.40 -24.29 6.78
N GLN A 641 18.17 -23.28 6.37
CA GLN A 641 18.68 -22.24 7.25
C GLN A 641 17.57 -21.34 7.79
N THR A 642 16.59 -21.00 6.95
CA THR A 642 15.51 -20.08 7.29
C THR A 642 14.35 -20.74 8.03
N SER A 643 14.20 -22.08 7.92
CA SER A 643 13.15 -22.81 8.61
C SER A 643 13.26 -22.68 10.14
N LEU A 644 12.19 -22.26 10.78
CA LEU A 644 12.11 -22.09 12.22
C LEU A 644 11.77 -23.40 12.96
N ILE A 645 11.36 -24.43 12.24
CA ILE A 645 11.05 -25.74 12.82
C ILE A 645 12.25 -26.28 13.62
N SER A 646 13.43 -26.32 13.02
CA SER A 646 14.65 -26.83 13.67
C SER A 646 15.12 -25.99 14.86
N LYS A 647 14.58 -24.77 15.01
CA LYS A 647 14.98 -23.79 16.02
C LYS A 647 14.02 -23.76 17.22
N ALA A 648 12.91 -24.50 17.17
CA ALA A 648 11.89 -24.57 18.22
C ALA A 648 12.50 -24.90 19.60
N LYS A 649 13.52 -25.78 19.66
CA LYS A 649 14.25 -26.16 20.86
C LYS A 649 15.00 -25.02 21.57
N ASN A 650 15.28 -23.93 20.86
CA ASN A 650 16.06 -22.80 21.39
C ASN A 650 15.18 -21.77 22.12
N LEU A 651 13.86 -21.86 22.04
CA LEU A 651 12.96 -20.91 22.67
C LEU A 651 13.11 -20.91 24.19
N LYS A 652 13.48 -19.76 24.77
CA LYS A 652 13.63 -19.55 26.21
C LYS A 652 12.62 -18.54 26.76
N GLY A 653 12.39 -17.45 26.02
CA GLY A 653 11.46 -16.37 26.40
C GLY A 653 10.00 -16.76 26.26
N LYS A 654 9.13 -15.89 26.72
CA LYS A 654 7.67 -16.03 26.53
C LYS A 654 7.29 -15.63 25.12
N LEU A 655 6.79 -16.57 24.34
CA LEU A 655 6.31 -16.36 22.98
C LEU A 655 4.83 -16.66 22.87
N GLN A 656 4.03 -15.71 22.40
CA GLN A 656 2.65 -15.95 21.97
C GLN A 656 2.59 -15.96 20.44
N ILE A 657 2.00 -17.00 19.88
CA ILE A 657 1.66 -17.10 18.45
C ILE A 657 0.17 -16.87 18.30
N ILE A 658 -0.22 -15.98 17.37
CA ILE A 658 -1.61 -15.63 17.09
C ILE A 658 -1.87 -15.81 15.59
N ILE A 659 -2.97 -16.49 15.23
CA ILE A 659 -3.37 -16.68 13.82
C ILE A 659 -4.87 -16.47 13.63
N GLY A 660 -5.28 -16.14 12.39
CA GLY A 660 -6.63 -16.38 11.91
C GLY A 660 -6.79 -17.84 11.49
N LEU A 661 -7.91 -18.49 11.83
CA LEU A 661 -8.16 -19.88 11.45
C LEU A 661 -8.31 -20.04 9.93
N ASN A 662 -8.85 -19.01 9.26
CA ASN A 662 -9.14 -19.00 7.83
C ASN A 662 -8.15 -18.13 7.06
N ASP A 663 -6.89 -18.08 7.52
CA ASP A 663 -5.83 -17.31 6.88
C ASP A 663 -5.44 -17.90 5.51
N PRO A 664 -5.74 -17.22 4.38
CA PRO A 664 -5.41 -17.68 3.03
C PRO A 664 -4.03 -17.19 2.55
N VAL A 665 -3.30 -16.43 3.39
CA VAL A 665 -2.00 -15.83 3.07
C VAL A 665 -0.87 -16.58 3.75
N VAL A 666 -0.90 -16.64 5.08
CA VAL A 666 0.01 -17.48 5.88
C VAL A 666 -0.82 -18.60 6.49
N VAL A 667 -0.91 -19.67 5.75
CA VAL A 667 -1.80 -20.80 6.10
C VAL A 667 -1.52 -21.38 7.50
N PRO A 668 -2.54 -21.81 8.26
CA PRO A 668 -2.41 -22.28 9.64
C PRO A 668 -1.37 -23.37 9.86
N GLN A 669 -1.00 -24.12 8.83
CA GLN A 669 0.05 -25.14 8.85
C GLN A 669 1.37 -24.62 9.41
N HIS A 670 1.75 -23.37 9.13
CA HIS A 670 2.97 -22.76 9.66
C HIS A 670 3.00 -22.81 11.19
N ALA A 671 2.00 -22.17 11.82
CA ALA A 671 1.92 -22.11 13.29
C ALA A 671 1.75 -23.48 13.92
N LEU A 672 0.85 -24.30 13.39
CA LEU A 672 0.57 -25.64 13.94
C LEU A 672 1.80 -26.56 13.88
N SER A 673 2.58 -26.49 12.80
CA SER A 673 3.81 -27.28 12.66
C SER A 673 4.89 -26.83 13.65
N PHE A 674 5.01 -25.52 13.87
CA PHE A 674 5.96 -25.00 14.87
C PHE A 674 5.56 -25.40 16.30
N ILE A 675 4.27 -25.28 16.66
CA ILE A 675 3.75 -25.73 17.96
C ILE A 675 4.01 -27.23 18.17
N LYS A 676 3.73 -28.04 17.14
CA LYS A 676 4.01 -29.49 17.18
C LYS A 676 5.48 -29.76 17.51
N GLU A 677 6.40 -29.05 16.85
CA GLU A 677 7.82 -29.23 17.13
C GLU A 677 8.22 -28.72 18.52
N CYS A 678 7.67 -27.60 18.99
CA CYS A 678 7.89 -27.10 20.34
C CYS A 678 7.50 -28.16 21.41
N ILE A 679 6.36 -28.82 21.23
CA ILE A 679 5.92 -29.89 22.11
C ILE A 679 6.96 -31.05 22.16
N LEU A 680 7.47 -31.46 20.99
CA LEU A 680 8.49 -32.49 20.88
C LEU A 680 9.81 -32.10 21.55
N GLN A 681 10.16 -30.81 21.48
CA GLN A 681 11.39 -30.29 22.08
C GLN A 681 11.23 -29.82 23.54
N GLY A 682 10.01 -29.87 24.10
CA GLY A 682 9.70 -29.46 25.47
C GLY A 682 9.64 -27.96 25.70
N THR A 683 9.62 -27.13 24.63
CA THR A 683 9.40 -25.68 24.71
C THR A 683 7.90 -25.38 24.68
N GLN A 684 7.49 -24.27 25.30
CA GLN A 684 6.07 -23.99 25.56
C GLN A 684 5.67 -22.56 25.13
N PRO A 685 5.47 -22.32 23.83
CA PRO A 685 4.85 -21.08 23.39
C PRO A 685 3.36 -21.08 23.71
N ASP A 686 2.80 -19.89 23.96
CA ASP A 686 1.36 -19.69 24.04
C ASP A 686 0.78 -19.58 22.63
N PHE A 687 -0.44 -20.08 22.44
CA PHE A 687 -1.11 -20.09 21.13
C PHE A 687 -2.53 -19.57 21.23
N PHE A 688 -2.89 -18.66 20.35
CA PHE A 688 -4.24 -18.13 20.25
C PHE A 688 -4.73 -18.11 18.81
N VAL A 689 -5.96 -18.56 18.59
CA VAL A 689 -6.59 -18.62 17.26
C VAL A 689 -7.81 -17.72 17.27
N TYR A 690 -7.96 -16.92 16.20
CA TYR A 690 -9.19 -16.21 15.88
C TYR A 690 -10.02 -17.07 14.92
N PRO A 691 -11.09 -17.72 15.40
CA PRO A 691 -11.93 -18.57 14.57
C PRO A 691 -12.65 -17.74 13.51
N GLY A 692 -12.71 -18.23 12.27
CA GLY A 692 -13.35 -17.56 11.15
C GLY A 692 -12.59 -16.37 10.56
N GLU A 693 -11.52 -15.89 11.20
CA GLU A 693 -10.80 -14.71 10.76
C GLU A 693 -9.71 -15.04 9.72
N PRO A 694 -9.50 -14.15 8.74
CA PRO A 694 -8.43 -14.25 7.75
C PRO A 694 -7.08 -13.74 8.32
N HIS A 695 -6.12 -13.46 7.43
CA HIS A 695 -4.78 -12.96 7.80
C HIS A 695 -4.79 -11.66 8.59
N ASN A 696 -5.70 -10.74 8.28
CA ASN A 696 -5.82 -9.44 8.94
C ASN A 696 -7.19 -9.31 9.62
N MET A 697 -7.20 -9.22 10.94
CA MET A 697 -8.41 -9.00 11.74
C MET A 697 -8.92 -7.58 11.53
N ARG A 698 -10.24 -7.43 11.40
CA ARG A 698 -10.91 -6.15 11.17
C ARG A 698 -11.96 -5.88 12.23
N GLY A 699 -12.43 -4.63 12.31
CA GLY A 699 -13.50 -4.24 13.24
C GLY A 699 -13.12 -4.56 14.69
N HIS A 700 -14.07 -5.07 15.45
CA HIS A 700 -13.90 -5.38 16.88
C HIS A 700 -12.79 -6.42 17.13
N GLN A 701 -12.60 -7.39 16.24
CA GLN A 701 -11.54 -8.38 16.35
C GLN A 701 -10.15 -7.74 16.33
N SER A 702 -9.95 -6.66 15.60
CA SER A 702 -8.69 -5.90 15.63
C SER A 702 -8.44 -5.25 16.99
N THR A 703 -9.45 -4.66 17.63
CA THR A 703 -9.32 -4.08 18.97
C THR A 703 -8.98 -5.16 19.99
N HIS A 704 -9.74 -6.27 19.99
CA HIS A 704 -9.48 -7.43 20.85
C HIS A 704 -8.08 -8.01 20.66
N LEU A 705 -7.59 -8.09 19.40
CA LEU A 705 -6.23 -8.53 19.09
C LEU A 705 -5.18 -7.64 19.76
N HIS A 706 -5.31 -6.33 19.64
CA HIS A 706 -4.34 -5.41 20.22
C HIS A 706 -4.44 -5.34 21.76
N GLU A 707 -5.62 -5.56 22.34
CA GLU A 707 -5.77 -5.77 23.80
C GLU A 707 -4.98 -7.01 24.24
N ARG A 708 -5.13 -8.14 23.56
CA ARG A 708 -4.42 -9.38 23.85
C ARG A 708 -2.90 -9.22 23.75
N ILE A 709 -2.42 -8.57 22.68
CA ILE A 709 -0.99 -8.29 22.50
C ILE A 709 -0.47 -7.43 23.66
N SER A 710 -1.21 -6.36 23.99
CA SER A 710 -0.85 -5.43 25.06
C SER A 710 -0.80 -6.12 26.43
N GLN A 711 -1.81 -6.94 26.73
CA GLN A 711 -1.90 -7.68 27.98
C GLN A 711 -0.74 -8.67 28.13
N TYR A 712 -0.34 -9.36 27.03
CA TYR A 712 0.78 -10.29 27.07
C TYR A 712 2.11 -9.61 27.43
N PHE A 713 2.36 -8.43 26.91
CA PHE A 713 3.52 -7.62 27.32
C PHE A 713 3.41 -7.13 28.76
N ASP A 714 2.23 -6.69 29.21
CA ASP A 714 2.02 -6.27 30.59
C ASP A 714 2.26 -7.43 31.58
N ASP A 715 1.85 -8.65 31.25
CA ASP A 715 1.99 -9.81 32.12
C ASP A 715 3.44 -10.32 32.24
N TYR A 716 4.25 -10.15 31.19
CA TYR A 716 5.55 -10.82 31.13
C TYR A 716 6.76 -9.90 30.90
N LEU A 717 6.58 -8.66 30.50
CA LEU A 717 7.69 -7.74 30.21
C LEU A 717 7.73 -6.52 31.16
N LYS A 718 6.62 -6.13 31.76
CA LYS A 718 6.49 -4.93 32.60
C LYS A 718 7.23 -5.01 33.93
#